data_00608f40d1daa34daf0ecfce199f22f6
#
_entry.id   00608f40d1daa34daf0ecfce199f22f6
#
_cell.length_a   1.000
_cell.length_b   1.000
_cell.length_c   1.000
_cell.angle_alpha   90.00
_cell.angle_beta   90.00
_cell.angle_gamma   90.00
#
_symmetry.space_group_name_H-M   'P 1'
#
loop_
_entity.id
_entity.type
_entity.pdbx_description
1 polymer ?
#
loop_
_entity_poly.entity_id
_entity_poly.type
_entity_poly.pdbx_seq_one_letter_code
_entity_poly.pdbx_strand_id
1 'polypeptide(L)'
;MKKIFIIALSVVALTFSSCADFLNTSPQGAPTAGTFFQNDDQAVAFAKGLYERYSGEWLYGRNIMWEQIAANDFVLGRTYADRFSGALMTITGDEGSIRDIYNGCYTQMANAQWGIQKLNAKLAANGSLSEIETRSLGEAYFFRALYHWAVASRHGLGTLGVPFKPWEEYEGGYNNEILPQQPSVVDNYLYIIADLEEAQKLLPWNGDITTTYGGGDRGRAHKAAALGYQAKVWAYMATWKEECDKRGLKPWEKVIEIVNTLETDYGRGLNDSFSDLWSSDFAKFWNKECIFSITSSGGSQGQGGSEFPGVILENQGWGYFNGWGQFKASYDIVAEMEKDNWQTDEAGKPVRNERLAKSVWQYGDYMVFFGDPRVYWSATDAESCLAVKKYYDAFKHKDPVENGYVNKSGDWPTTRINFHLLRFADLMLLRAEANLRVNGKDAKNDIAKVHARSTGDVAGAAKLEQTTSWADLYHERRCELAFEMTGHLEDLKRWAVSDKNGVIGKLAIEELVKHPDVYHAKLSPMYGLLTDKDGKYFDKDGDGQMDYGQLFVKVDYKDGQPVLDKEYTYTVDNGKGIPVTASVTFDGVDELGNGLKGGEPVAYYGARNNPGAVLEVGPYQDYNNPRTWNDNLIAFPYPTSEITKAGGLYQQVPR
;
A
#
# COMPACT_ATOMS: atom_id res chain seq x y z
N MET A 1 -27.75 -78.47 13.11
CA MET A 1 -27.69 -77.29 12.23
C MET A 1 -28.30 -76.01 12.85
N LYS A 2 -29.45 -76.07 13.58
CA LYS A 2 -30.04 -74.82 14.19
C LYS A 2 -29.19 -74.15 15.28
N LYS A 3 -28.36 -74.90 16.05
CA LYS A 3 -27.51 -74.34 17.13
C LYS A 3 -26.22 -73.68 16.54
N ILE A 4 -25.72 -74.09 15.39
CA ILE A 4 -24.55 -73.48 14.74
C ILE A 4 -24.91 -72.16 14.08
N PHE A 5 -26.17 -72.03 13.59
CA PHE A 5 -26.65 -70.79 12.99
C PHE A 5 -26.88 -69.66 14.00
N ILE A 6 -27.28 -70.00 15.25
CA ILE A 6 -27.48 -68.99 16.31
C ILE A 6 -26.14 -68.49 16.85
N ILE A 7 -25.09 -69.31 16.92
CA ILE A 7 -23.77 -68.90 17.32
C ILE A 7 -23.10 -68.06 16.23
N ALA A 8 -23.30 -68.39 14.96
CA ALA A 8 -22.79 -67.56 13.86
C ALA A 8 -23.47 -66.19 13.77
N LEU A 9 -24.77 -66.09 14.07
CA LEU A 9 -25.51 -64.80 14.09
C LEU A 9 -25.10 -63.92 15.29
N SER A 10 -24.80 -64.51 16.45
CA SER A 10 -24.34 -63.77 17.65
C SER A 10 -22.90 -63.27 17.50
N VAL A 11 -22.01 -63.95 16.76
CA VAL A 11 -20.65 -63.49 16.49
C VAL A 11 -20.64 -62.36 15.45
N VAL A 12 -21.52 -62.37 14.46
CA VAL A 12 -21.69 -61.29 13.50
C VAL A 12 -22.30 -60.05 14.14
N ALA A 13 -23.23 -60.18 15.10
CA ALA A 13 -23.79 -59.04 15.82
C ALA A 13 -22.80 -58.37 16.78
N LEU A 14 -21.82 -59.10 17.32
CA LEU A 14 -20.75 -58.56 18.16
C LEU A 14 -19.62 -57.86 17.37
N THR A 15 -19.47 -58.12 16.08
CA THR A 15 -18.47 -57.45 15.24
C THR A 15 -18.96 -56.12 14.68
N PHE A 16 -20.26 -55.84 14.66
CA PHE A 16 -20.79 -54.55 14.23
C PHE A 16 -20.89 -53.50 15.32
N SER A 17 -20.82 -53.87 16.60
CA SER A 17 -20.83 -52.88 17.69
C SER A 17 -19.45 -52.33 18.05
N SER A 18 -18.38 -52.92 17.54
CA SER A 18 -17.01 -52.52 17.87
C SER A 18 -16.41 -51.49 16.87
N CYS A 19 -17.07 -51.20 15.74
CA CYS A 19 -16.52 -50.29 14.75
C CYS A 19 -17.02 -48.84 14.88
N ALA A 20 -18.06 -48.58 15.64
CA ALA A 20 -18.58 -47.21 15.80
C ALA A 20 -17.68 -46.33 16.67
N ASP A 21 -17.11 -46.90 17.74
CA ASP A 21 -16.20 -46.17 18.62
C ASP A 21 -14.78 -46.00 18.02
N PHE A 22 -14.37 -46.89 17.12
CA PHE A 22 -13.09 -46.77 16.42
C PHE A 22 -13.10 -45.70 15.33
N LEU A 23 -14.26 -45.40 14.77
CA LEU A 23 -14.44 -44.32 13.78
C LEU A 23 -14.70 -42.96 14.41
N ASN A 24 -14.99 -42.91 15.70
CA ASN A 24 -15.22 -41.67 16.46
C ASN A 24 -14.02 -41.25 17.33
N THR A 25 -12.84 -41.77 17.11
CA THR A 25 -11.64 -41.27 17.78
C THR A 25 -11.32 -39.88 17.27
N SER A 26 -11.55 -38.89 18.11
CA SER A 26 -10.98 -37.53 17.88
C SER A 26 -9.48 -37.66 17.67
N PRO A 27 -8.88 -36.95 16.72
CA PRO A 27 -7.42 -36.96 16.51
C PRO A 27 -6.73 -36.62 17.84
N GLN A 28 -5.96 -37.56 18.38
CA GLN A 28 -5.21 -37.31 19.62
C GLN A 28 -4.04 -36.38 19.27
N GLY A 29 -3.98 -35.23 19.92
CA GLY A 29 -2.87 -34.28 19.80
C GLY A 29 -3.12 -33.01 19.00
N ALA A 30 -4.28 -32.87 18.34
CA ALA A 30 -4.68 -31.61 17.72
C ALA A 30 -6.04 -31.14 18.26
N PRO A 31 -6.23 -29.84 18.55
CA PRO A 31 -7.54 -29.31 18.92
C PRO A 31 -8.54 -29.53 17.78
N THR A 32 -9.70 -30.06 18.10
CA THR A 32 -10.83 -30.15 17.17
C THR A 32 -11.69 -28.89 17.26
N ALA A 33 -12.55 -28.64 16.28
CA ALA A 33 -13.50 -27.54 16.32
C ALA A 33 -14.41 -27.54 17.57
N GLY A 34 -14.60 -28.70 18.21
CA GLY A 34 -15.37 -28.85 19.46
C GLY A 34 -14.54 -28.61 20.73
N THR A 35 -13.21 -28.70 20.64
CA THR A 35 -12.29 -28.58 21.78
C THR A 35 -11.34 -27.38 21.66
N PHE A 36 -11.61 -26.45 20.79
CA PHE A 36 -10.85 -25.22 20.65
C PHE A 36 -11.34 -24.14 21.64
N PHE A 37 -10.49 -23.19 21.99
CA PHE A 37 -10.71 -22.16 23.01
C PHE A 37 -10.83 -22.70 24.45
N GLN A 38 -10.07 -23.75 24.78
CA GLN A 38 -9.99 -24.27 26.15
C GLN A 38 -9.06 -23.44 27.05
N ASN A 39 -8.12 -22.69 26.45
CA ASN A 39 -7.15 -21.85 27.13
C ASN A 39 -6.76 -20.63 26.30
N ASP A 40 -6.05 -19.69 26.91
CA ASP A 40 -5.60 -18.44 26.31
C ASP A 40 -4.67 -18.65 25.12
N ASP A 41 -3.79 -19.68 25.15
CA ASP A 41 -2.87 -19.96 24.03
C ASP A 41 -3.62 -20.26 22.74
N GLN A 42 -4.74 -20.94 22.82
CA GLN A 42 -5.57 -21.22 21.65
C GLN A 42 -6.27 -19.96 21.13
N ALA A 43 -6.69 -19.06 22.01
CA ALA A 43 -7.24 -17.77 21.62
C ALA A 43 -6.18 -16.89 20.93
N VAL A 44 -4.94 -16.88 21.44
CA VAL A 44 -3.80 -16.21 20.81
C VAL A 44 -3.48 -16.81 19.44
N ALA A 45 -3.43 -18.15 19.34
CA ALA A 45 -3.13 -18.83 18.08
C ALA A 45 -4.20 -18.55 17.01
N PHE A 46 -5.47 -18.54 17.40
CA PHE A 46 -6.59 -18.16 16.52
C PHE A 46 -6.41 -16.73 15.98
N ALA A 47 -6.22 -15.77 16.88
CA ALA A 47 -6.05 -14.36 16.50
C ALA A 47 -4.83 -14.18 15.57
N LYS A 48 -3.68 -14.77 15.87
CA LYS A 48 -2.48 -14.73 15.00
C LYS A 48 -2.78 -15.20 13.58
N GLY A 49 -3.59 -16.26 13.43
CA GLY A 49 -3.99 -16.76 12.12
C GLY A 49 -4.76 -15.72 11.28
N LEU A 50 -5.54 -14.83 11.90
CA LEU A 50 -6.22 -13.75 11.19
C LEU A 50 -5.24 -12.69 10.67
N TYR A 51 -4.21 -12.33 11.46
CA TYR A 51 -3.16 -11.39 11.02
C TYR A 51 -2.32 -11.95 9.88
N GLU A 52 -1.84 -13.19 10.03
CA GLU A 52 -0.98 -13.83 9.02
C GLU A 52 -1.65 -13.87 7.65
N ARG A 53 -2.91 -14.22 7.60
CA ARG A 53 -3.65 -14.28 6.35
C ARG A 53 -3.93 -12.91 5.75
N TYR A 54 -4.10 -11.90 6.58
CA TYR A 54 -4.34 -10.53 6.10
C TYR A 54 -3.11 -9.95 5.39
N SER A 55 -1.91 -10.27 5.87
CA SER A 55 -0.64 -9.88 5.26
C SER A 55 -0.19 -10.81 4.12
N GLY A 56 -0.95 -11.85 3.82
CA GLY A 56 -0.60 -12.84 2.80
C GLY A 56 -0.50 -12.28 1.38
N GLU A 57 0.27 -12.96 0.54
CA GLU A 57 0.51 -12.60 -0.87
C GLU A 57 -0.78 -12.36 -1.67
N TRP A 58 -1.81 -13.13 -1.39
CA TRP A 58 -3.09 -13.06 -2.07
C TRP A 58 -3.90 -11.79 -1.73
N LEU A 59 -3.52 -11.04 -0.71
CA LEU A 59 -4.19 -9.81 -0.27
C LEU A 59 -3.17 -8.65 -0.21
N TYR A 60 -2.88 -8.14 0.99
CA TYR A 60 -2.03 -6.96 1.17
C TYR A 60 -0.53 -7.24 0.95
N GLY A 61 -0.10 -8.49 0.95
CA GLY A 61 1.28 -8.83 0.60
C GLY A 61 1.63 -8.50 -0.85
N ARG A 62 0.67 -8.66 -1.79
CA ARG A 62 0.93 -8.41 -3.21
C ARG A 62 -0.29 -7.99 -4.04
N ASN A 63 -1.38 -8.78 -4.01
CA ASN A 63 -2.43 -8.67 -5.05
C ASN A 63 -3.14 -7.32 -5.05
N ILE A 64 -3.34 -6.69 -3.90
CA ILE A 64 -3.95 -5.35 -3.83
C ILE A 64 -3.07 -4.29 -4.50
N MET A 65 -1.74 -4.42 -4.44
CA MET A 65 -0.84 -3.49 -5.13
C MET A 65 -1.05 -3.53 -6.65
N TRP A 66 -1.36 -4.70 -7.21
CA TRP A 66 -1.59 -4.81 -8.65
C TRP A 66 -2.82 -4.08 -9.14
N GLU A 67 -3.82 -3.92 -8.29
CA GLU A 67 -5.00 -3.13 -8.64
C GLU A 67 -4.64 -1.65 -8.82
N GLN A 68 -3.68 -1.15 -8.04
CA GLN A 68 -3.27 0.27 -8.06
C GLN A 68 -2.59 0.69 -9.37
N ILE A 69 -2.22 -0.24 -10.23
CA ILE A 69 -1.60 0.07 -11.53
C ILE A 69 -2.52 0.94 -12.43
N ALA A 70 -3.83 0.89 -12.21
CA ALA A 70 -4.78 1.71 -12.94
C ALA A 70 -4.78 3.19 -12.53
N ALA A 71 -4.14 3.54 -11.43
CA ALA A 71 -4.12 4.90 -10.86
C ALA A 71 -3.01 5.81 -11.40
N ASN A 72 -2.26 5.40 -12.39
CA ASN A 72 -1.15 6.15 -13.00
C ASN A 72 0.00 6.58 -12.05
N ASP A 73 0.00 6.14 -10.80
CA ASP A 73 1.13 6.34 -9.90
C ASP A 73 2.23 5.32 -10.17
N PHE A 74 1.85 4.17 -10.72
CA PHE A 74 2.74 3.09 -11.10
C PHE A 74 2.78 2.87 -12.62
N VAL A 75 3.93 2.40 -13.08
CA VAL A 75 4.08 1.74 -14.38
C VAL A 75 4.56 0.30 -14.15
N LEU A 76 4.21 -0.59 -15.07
CA LEU A 76 4.65 -1.97 -15.01
C LEU A 76 6.14 -2.07 -15.36
N GLY A 77 6.95 -2.57 -14.42
CA GLY A 77 8.35 -2.89 -14.67
C GLY A 77 8.55 -4.26 -15.34
N ARG A 78 7.51 -5.09 -15.34
CA ARG A 78 7.50 -6.42 -15.99
C ARG A 78 6.14 -6.72 -16.57
N THR A 79 6.15 -7.49 -17.65
CA THR A 79 4.92 -7.92 -18.34
C THR A 79 4.32 -9.15 -17.69
N TYR A 80 3.12 -9.00 -17.16
CA TYR A 80 2.25 -10.10 -16.74
C TYR A 80 0.86 -9.83 -17.30
N ALA A 81 0.27 -10.82 -17.96
CA ALA A 81 -0.99 -10.63 -18.67
C ALA A 81 -2.16 -10.14 -17.80
N ASP A 82 -2.31 -10.69 -16.59
CA ASP A 82 -3.37 -10.32 -15.66
C ASP A 82 -3.23 -8.89 -15.08
N ARG A 83 -2.01 -8.35 -15.04
CA ARG A 83 -1.74 -6.98 -14.58
C ARG A 83 -1.93 -5.97 -15.68
N PHE A 84 -1.74 -6.39 -16.90
CA PHE A 84 -2.02 -5.57 -18.06
C PHE A 84 -3.51 -5.26 -18.18
N SER A 85 -4.39 -6.24 -17.96
CA SER A 85 -5.82 -6.00 -17.90
C SER A 85 -6.21 -5.04 -16.76
N GLY A 86 -5.49 -5.08 -15.63
CA GLY A 86 -5.61 -4.10 -14.54
C GLY A 86 -5.28 -2.68 -14.99
N ALA A 87 -4.13 -2.50 -15.62
CA ALA A 87 -3.69 -1.21 -16.14
C ALA A 87 -4.65 -0.64 -17.19
N LEU A 88 -5.27 -1.47 -18.01
CA LEU A 88 -6.26 -1.08 -19.02
C LEU A 88 -7.70 -0.99 -18.48
N MET A 89 -7.93 -1.35 -17.21
CA MET A 89 -9.27 -1.45 -16.61
C MET A 89 -10.18 -2.47 -17.32
N THR A 90 -9.60 -3.47 -17.97
CA THR A 90 -10.33 -4.55 -18.69
C THR A 90 -10.42 -5.85 -17.91
N ILE A 91 -10.21 -5.80 -16.59
CA ILE A 91 -10.27 -6.95 -15.69
C ILE A 91 -11.59 -7.69 -15.84
N THR A 92 -11.50 -9.02 -15.93
CA THR A 92 -12.65 -9.94 -15.99
C THR A 92 -12.74 -10.77 -14.71
N GLY A 93 -13.85 -11.47 -14.51
CA GLY A 93 -14.02 -12.40 -13.37
C GLY A 93 -13.15 -13.66 -13.44
N ASP A 94 -12.42 -13.86 -14.52
CA ASP A 94 -11.51 -15.02 -14.70
C ASP A 94 -10.09 -14.72 -14.21
N GLU A 95 -9.77 -13.45 -13.91
CA GLU A 95 -8.45 -13.06 -13.43
C GLU A 95 -8.10 -13.72 -12.10
N GLY A 96 -6.89 -14.29 -12.02
CA GLY A 96 -6.43 -15.02 -10.85
C GLY A 96 -6.39 -14.16 -9.59
N SER A 97 -5.90 -12.92 -9.69
CA SER A 97 -5.82 -11.98 -8.57
C SER A 97 -7.20 -11.64 -7.99
N ILE A 98 -8.19 -11.40 -8.84
CA ILE A 98 -9.57 -11.11 -8.42
C ILE A 98 -10.18 -12.28 -7.67
N ARG A 99 -10.03 -13.49 -8.22
CA ARG A 99 -10.52 -14.74 -7.61
C ARG A 99 -9.84 -15.00 -6.27
N ASP A 100 -8.53 -14.81 -6.19
CA ASP A 100 -7.76 -15.15 -5.00
C ASP A 100 -8.07 -14.19 -3.84
N ILE A 101 -8.22 -12.88 -4.12
CA ILE A 101 -8.67 -11.91 -3.11
C ILE A 101 -10.08 -12.24 -2.64
N TYR A 102 -11.02 -12.46 -3.56
CA TYR A 102 -12.41 -12.74 -3.23
C TYR A 102 -12.54 -14.00 -2.36
N ASN A 103 -12.04 -15.13 -2.84
CA ASN A 103 -12.14 -16.40 -2.14
C ASN A 103 -11.38 -16.41 -0.81
N GLY A 104 -10.20 -15.80 -0.79
CA GLY A 104 -9.40 -15.67 0.42
C GLY A 104 -10.12 -14.86 1.49
N CYS A 105 -10.72 -13.71 1.13
CA CYS A 105 -11.48 -12.89 2.06
C CYS A 105 -12.69 -13.62 2.63
N TYR A 106 -13.48 -14.31 1.80
CA TYR A 106 -14.61 -15.08 2.29
C TYR A 106 -14.20 -16.22 3.22
N THR A 107 -13.10 -16.91 2.91
CA THR A 107 -12.54 -17.94 3.78
C THR A 107 -12.17 -17.35 5.15
N GLN A 108 -11.54 -16.19 5.16
CA GLN A 108 -11.11 -15.56 6.42
C GLN A 108 -12.27 -14.90 7.18
N MET A 109 -13.27 -14.35 6.50
CA MET A 109 -14.52 -13.94 7.14
C MET A 109 -15.18 -15.11 7.86
N ALA A 110 -15.21 -16.27 7.22
CA ALA A 110 -15.73 -17.48 7.81
C ALA A 110 -14.94 -17.94 9.05
N ASN A 111 -13.61 -17.85 9.00
CA ASN A 111 -12.76 -18.17 10.14
C ASN A 111 -12.98 -17.20 11.31
N ALA A 112 -13.03 -15.89 11.03
CA ALA A 112 -13.34 -14.89 12.06
C ALA A 112 -14.73 -15.10 12.66
N GLN A 113 -15.73 -15.36 11.84
CA GLN A 113 -17.10 -15.69 12.21
C GLN A 113 -17.16 -16.90 13.14
N TRP A 114 -16.42 -17.97 12.81
CA TRP A 114 -16.33 -19.15 13.65
C TRP A 114 -15.78 -18.82 15.05
N GLY A 115 -14.72 -18.02 15.13
CA GLY A 115 -14.15 -17.58 16.40
C GLY A 115 -15.12 -16.72 17.20
N ILE A 116 -15.80 -15.78 16.56
CA ILE A 116 -16.86 -14.95 17.18
C ILE A 116 -17.93 -15.82 17.80
N GLN A 117 -18.43 -16.80 17.05
CA GLN A 117 -19.46 -17.73 17.56
C GLN A 117 -18.96 -18.52 18.77
N LYS A 118 -17.75 -19.09 18.70
CA LYS A 118 -17.22 -19.95 19.78
C LYS A 118 -16.97 -19.15 21.05
N LEU A 119 -16.39 -17.97 20.95
CA LEU A 119 -16.10 -17.12 22.11
C LEU A 119 -17.39 -16.54 22.70
N ASN A 120 -18.37 -16.13 21.91
CA ASN A 120 -19.67 -15.71 22.42
C ASN A 120 -20.46 -16.87 23.09
N ALA A 121 -20.39 -18.08 22.53
CA ALA A 121 -20.98 -19.24 23.18
C ALA A 121 -20.32 -19.55 24.54
N LYS A 122 -18.98 -19.42 24.61
CA LYS A 122 -18.22 -19.56 25.86
C LYS A 122 -18.60 -18.46 26.86
N LEU A 123 -18.72 -17.22 26.43
CA LEU A 123 -19.17 -16.09 27.25
C LEU A 123 -20.57 -16.36 27.82
N ALA A 124 -21.51 -16.80 26.98
CA ALA A 124 -22.87 -17.13 27.40
C ALA A 124 -22.90 -18.30 28.40
N ALA A 125 -22.07 -19.32 28.24
CA ALA A 125 -22.01 -20.47 29.14
C ALA A 125 -21.34 -20.18 30.48
N ASN A 126 -20.28 -19.37 30.48
CA ASN A 126 -19.41 -19.13 31.66
C ASN A 126 -19.68 -17.77 32.34
N GLY A 127 -20.42 -16.87 31.71
CA GLY A 127 -20.68 -15.51 32.18
C GLY A 127 -19.51 -14.53 31.98
N SER A 128 -18.33 -15.03 31.62
CA SER A 128 -17.15 -14.19 31.35
C SER A 128 -16.15 -14.89 30.44
N LEU A 129 -15.29 -14.09 29.79
CA LEU A 129 -14.09 -14.52 29.09
C LEU A 129 -12.84 -14.01 29.84
N SER A 130 -11.70 -14.64 29.61
CA SER A 130 -10.43 -14.06 30.04
C SER A 130 -10.14 -12.75 29.28
N GLU A 131 -9.19 -11.96 29.77
CA GLU A 131 -8.75 -10.74 29.07
C GLU A 131 -8.22 -11.05 27.66
N ILE A 132 -7.46 -12.14 27.51
CA ILE A 132 -6.91 -12.60 26.23
C ILE A 132 -8.01 -13.07 25.28
N GLU A 133 -8.98 -13.82 25.79
CA GLU A 133 -10.14 -14.27 24.99
C GLU A 133 -11.02 -13.09 24.58
N THR A 134 -11.24 -12.12 25.47
CA THR A 134 -11.98 -10.88 25.17
C THR A 134 -11.30 -10.10 24.07
N ARG A 135 -9.98 -9.93 24.14
CA ARG A 135 -9.19 -9.28 23.10
C ARG A 135 -9.26 -10.05 21.79
N SER A 136 -9.10 -11.37 21.83
CA SER A 136 -9.19 -12.22 20.63
C SER A 136 -10.56 -12.17 19.96
N LEU A 137 -11.63 -12.03 20.74
CA LEU A 137 -12.98 -11.78 20.22
C LEU A 137 -13.06 -10.42 19.53
N GLY A 138 -12.50 -9.37 20.13
CA GLY A 138 -12.41 -8.03 19.53
C GLY A 138 -11.64 -8.02 18.21
N GLU A 139 -10.52 -8.75 18.16
CA GLU A 139 -9.73 -8.93 16.93
C GLU A 139 -10.49 -9.72 15.87
N ALA A 140 -11.28 -10.71 16.26
CA ALA A 140 -12.13 -11.45 15.33
C ALA A 140 -13.18 -10.55 14.65
N TYR A 141 -13.86 -9.70 15.41
CA TYR A 141 -14.77 -8.70 14.84
C TYR A 141 -14.04 -7.72 13.95
N PHE A 142 -12.88 -7.20 14.38
CA PHE A 142 -12.05 -6.29 13.60
C PHE A 142 -11.65 -6.90 12.25
N PHE A 143 -11.14 -8.13 12.23
CA PHE A 143 -10.73 -8.80 11.00
C PHE A 143 -11.89 -9.23 10.12
N ARG A 144 -13.04 -9.65 10.69
CA ARG A 144 -14.24 -9.89 9.88
C ARG A 144 -14.63 -8.63 9.14
N ALA A 145 -14.63 -7.49 9.82
CA ALA A 145 -14.86 -6.19 9.20
C ALA A 145 -13.87 -5.88 8.07
N LEU A 146 -12.56 -6.08 8.31
CA LEU A 146 -11.53 -5.77 7.30
C LEU A 146 -11.58 -6.69 6.08
N TYR A 147 -11.83 -7.98 6.26
CA TYR A 147 -12.00 -8.90 5.13
C TYR A 147 -13.29 -8.60 4.36
N HIS A 148 -14.38 -8.27 5.06
CA HIS A 148 -15.62 -7.84 4.43
C HIS A 148 -15.43 -6.51 3.66
N TRP A 149 -14.71 -5.55 4.25
CA TRP A 149 -14.32 -4.30 3.60
C TRP A 149 -13.53 -4.55 2.31
N ALA A 150 -12.53 -5.44 2.36
CA ALA A 150 -11.71 -5.77 1.19
C ALA A 150 -12.54 -6.31 0.01
N VAL A 151 -13.63 -7.01 0.25
CA VAL A 151 -14.54 -7.49 -0.80
C VAL A 151 -15.57 -6.42 -1.18
N ALA A 152 -16.23 -5.80 -0.19
CA ALA A 152 -17.32 -4.87 -0.43
C ALA A 152 -16.85 -3.62 -1.19
N SER A 153 -15.69 -3.05 -0.81
CA SER A 153 -15.13 -1.87 -1.49
C SER A 153 -14.70 -2.14 -2.93
N ARG A 154 -14.40 -3.41 -3.27
CA ARG A 154 -13.94 -3.80 -4.60
C ARG A 154 -15.03 -4.27 -5.52
N HIS A 155 -16.05 -4.93 -5.00
CA HIS A 155 -17.05 -5.61 -5.83
C HIS A 155 -18.46 -5.03 -5.67
N GLY A 156 -18.68 -4.11 -4.72
CA GLY A 156 -19.98 -3.56 -4.41
C GLY A 156 -20.33 -2.32 -5.21
N LEU A 157 -21.61 -2.18 -5.55
CA LEU A 157 -22.23 -0.98 -6.12
C LEU A 157 -23.35 -0.49 -5.21
N GLY A 158 -23.78 0.75 -5.39
CA GLY A 158 -24.95 1.29 -4.70
C GLY A 158 -26.23 0.46 -4.90
N THR A 159 -26.33 -0.20 -6.04
CA THR A 159 -27.48 -1.05 -6.43
C THR A 159 -27.18 -2.54 -6.38
N LEU A 160 -26.02 -2.94 -5.90
CA LEU A 160 -25.58 -4.33 -5.87
C LEU A 160 -24.49 -4.51 -4.81
N GLY A 161 -24.86 -5.10 -3.67
CA GLY A 161 -23.92 -5.43 -2.61
C GLY A 161 -23.26 -6.79 -2.82
N VAL A 162 -22.28 -7.10 -1.97
CA VAL A 162 -21.63 -8.41 -1.95
C VAL A 162 -22.40 -9.40 -1.08
N PRO A 163 -22.28 -10.72 -1.33
CA PRO A 163 -22.93 -11.73 -0.50
C PRO A 163 -22.44 -11.67 0.95
N PHE A 164 -23.35 -11.53 1.87
CA PHE A 164 -23.06 -11.55 3.31
C PHE A 164 -24.31 -11.87 4.13
N LYS A 165 -24.10 -12.56 5.25
CA LYS A 165 -25.11 -12.81 6.26
C LYS A 165 -24.41 -12.91 7.62
N PRO A 166 -24.88 -12.19 8.66
CA PRO A 166 -24.35 -12.36 10.01
C PRO A 166 -24.61 -13.78 10.52
N TRP A 167 -23.70 -14.28 11.35
CA TRP A 167 -23.84 -15.65 11.86
C TRP A 167 -25.11 -15.87 12.67
N GLU A 168 -25.53 -14.87 13.40
CA GLU A 168 -26.73 -14.93 14.26
C GLU A 168 -27.99 -15.25 13.47
N GLU A 169 -27.96 -15.02 12.16
CA GLU A 169 -29.05 -15.29 11.24
C GLU A 169 -28.96 -16.67 10.56
N TYR A 170 -27.89 -17.45 10.83
CA TYR A 170 -27.77 -18.80 10.26
C TYR A 170 -28.61 -19.80 11.04
N GLU A 171 -29.52 -20.45 10.35
CA GLU A 171 -30.30 -21.58 10.89
C GLU A 171 -29.54 -22.90 10.64
N GLY A 172 -28.94 -23.48 11.67
CA GLY A 172 -28.43 -24.85 11.59
C GLY A 172 -26.95 -25.08 11.29
N GLY A 173 -26.08 -24.10 11.47
CA GLY A 173 -24.62 -24.27 11.44
C GLY A 173 -23.97 -23.98 10.08
N TYR A 174 -22.65 -24.14 10.04
CA TYR A 174 -21.81 -23.84 8.89
C TYR A 174 -21.99 -24.87 7.78
N ASN A 175 -23.04 -24.75 7.03
CA ASN A 175 -23.29 -25.60 5.86
C ASN A 175 -23.21 -24.74 4.62
N ASN A 176 -22.72 -25.28 3.55
CA ASN A 176 -22.62 -24.81 2.17
C ASN A 176 -23.80 -23.94 1.67
N GLU A 177 -24.35 -23.07 2.53
CA GLU A 177 -25.37 -22.10 2.14
C GLU A 177 -24.77 -21.08 1.19
N ILE A 178 -25.46 -20.84 0.11
CA ILE A 178 -25.19 -19.70 -0.76
C ILE A 178 -25.63 -18.46 0.00
N LEU A 179 -24.68 -17.59 0.36
CA LEU A 179 -24.97 -16.36 1.10
C LEU A 179 -25.86 -15.44 0.28
N PRO A 180 -26.83 -14.73 0.87
CA PRO A 180 -27.64 -13.77 0.15
C PRO A 180 -26.77 -12.59 -0.32
N GLN A 181 -26.85 -12.25 -1.61
CA GLN A 181 -26.27 -11.03 -2.13
C GLN A 181 -27.05 -9.83 -1.58
N GLN A 182 -26.34 -8.85 -1.01
CA GLN A 182 -26.98 -7.68 -0.44
C GLN A 182 -27.55 -6.76 -1.54
N PRO A 183 -28.68 -6.07 -1.29
CA PRO A 183 -29.28 -5.18 -2.27
C PRO A 183 -28.38 -3.99 -2.65
N SER A 184 -27.53 -3.55 -1.73
CA SER A 184 -26.63 -2.42 -1.89
C SER A 184 -25.34 -2.65 -1.11
N VAL A 185 -24.23 -2.14 -1.61
CA VAL A 185 -22.97 -2.12 -0.86
C VAL A 185 -23.07 -1.29 0.43
N VAL A 186 -24.03 -0.36 0.50
CA VAL A 186 -24.31 0.40 1.72
C VAL A 186 -24.76 -0.53 2.85
N ASP A 187 -25.50 -1.59 2.54
CA ASP A 187 -25.90 -2.60 3.54
C ASP A 187 -24.67 -3.37 4.05
N ASN A 188 -23.74 -3.72 3.17
CA ASN A 188 -22.46 -4.31 3.57
C ASN A 188 -21.65 -3.37 4.47
N TYR A 189 -21.58 -2.09 4.13
CA TYR A 189 -20.85 -1.12 4.95
C TYR A 189 -21.47 -0.94 6.33
N LEU A 190 -22.79 -1.04 6.47
CA LEU A 190 -23.45 -1.02 7.79
C LEU A 190 -23.08 -2.25 8.63
N TYR A 191 -22.99 -3.44 8.06
CA TYR A 191 -22.48 -4.63 8.75
C TYR A 191 -21.01 -4.48 9.18
N ILE A 192 -20.18 -3.91 8.31
CA ILE A 192 -18.77 -3.64 8.63
C ILE A 192 -18.65 -2.65 9.79
N ILE A 193 -19.47 -1.59 9.79
CA ILE A 193 -19.50 -0.60 10.87
C ILE A 193 -19.91 -1.27 12.19
N ALA A 194 -20.96 -2.11 12.17
CA ALA A 194 -21.39 -2.84 13.36
C ALA A 194 -20.28 -3.72 13.93
N ASP A 195 -19.55 -4.45 13.10
CA ASP A 195 -18.40 -5.24 13.53
C ASP A 195 -17.28 -4.38 14.14
N LEU A 196 -16.99 -3.23 13.54
CA LEU A 196 -15.98 -2.30 14.08
C LEU A 196 -16.44 -1.68 15.41
N GLU A 197 -17.73 -1.49 15.62
CA GLU A 197 -18.30 -1.04 16.91
C GLU A 197 -18.17 -2.12 17.99
N GLU A 198 -18.43 -3.38 17.67
CA GLU A 198 -18.16 -4.48 18.60
C GLU A 198 -16.67 -4.62 18.91
N ALA A 199 -15.81 -4.52 17.90
CA ALA A 199 -14.37 -4.52 18.11
C ALA A 199 -13.92 -3.41 19.07
N GLN A 200 -14.44 -2.19 18.96
CA GLN A 200 -14.12 -1.09 19.85
C GLN A 200 -14.47 -1.36 21.32
N LYS A 201 -15.56 -2.09 21.58
CA LYS A 201 -15.98 -2.43 22.95
C LYS A 201 -15.01 -3.41 23.62
N LEU A 202 -14.44 -4.32 22.82
CA LEU A 202 -13.69 -5.48 23.28
C LEU A 202 -12.17 -5.28 23.25
N LEU A 203 -11.66 -4.44 22.33
CA LEU A 203 -10.23 -4.19 22.21
C LEU A 203 -9.73 -3.35 23.38
N PRO A 204 -8.68 -3.80 24.10
CA PRO A 204 -8.26 -3.18 25.36
C PRO A 204 -7.55 -1.85 25.17
N TRP A 205 -6.83 -1.68 24.06
CA TRP A 205 -6.04 -0.48 23.86
C TRP A 205 -6.89 0.71 23.38
N ASN A 206 -6.70 1.87 23.99
CA ASN A 206 -7.57 3.03 23.78
C ASN A 206 -6.85 4.30 23.35
N GLY A 207 -5.57 4.25 22.99
CA GLY A 207 -4.93 5.42 22.41
C GLY A 207 -3.57 5.80 22.95
N ASP A 208 -3.09 5.19 24.01
CA ASP A 208 -1.69 5.39 24.41
C ASP A 208 -0.77 4.66 23.42
N ILE A 209 -0.14 5.46 22.55
CA ILE A 209 0.79 4.96 21.54
C ILE A 209 2.17 4.63 22.10
N THR A 210 2.49 5.02 23.33
CA THR A 210 3.77 4.77 23.98
C THR A 210 3.74 3.50 24.79
N THR A 211 2.63 3.19 25.45
CA THR A 211 2.37 1.93 26.10
C THR A 211 1.63 1.03 25.14
N THR A 212 2.34 0.20 24.47
CA THR A 212 1.75 -0.84 23.64
C THR A 212 1.29 -1.99 24.53
N TYR A 213 0.37 -2.80 24.03
CA TYR A 213 0.10 -4.12 24.59
C TYR A 213 1.43 -4.82 24.89
N GLY A 214 1.97 -4.93 26.02
CA GLY A 214 3.26 -5.55 26.31
C GLY A 214 4.20 -5.71 25.10
N GLY A 215 5.46 -5.94 25.27
CA GLY A 215 6.45 -5.86 24.17
C GLY A 215 6.15 -6.70 22.91
N GLY A 216 5.36 -7.77 23.01
CA GLY A 216 5.01 -8.67 21.90
C GLY A 216 3.72 -8.31 21.14
N ASP A 217 2.98 -7.31 21.57
CA ASP A 217 1.65 -7.00 21.04
C ASP A 217 1.63 -5.73 20.16
N ARG A 218 2.76 -5.16 19.87
CA ARG A 218 2.89 -4.02 18.98
C ARG A 218 2.40 -4.36 17.57
N GLY A 219 1.58 -3.48 17.01
CA GLY A 219 0.98 -3.68 15.67
C GLY A 219 -0.35 -4.44 15.69
N ARG A 220 -0.82 -4.91 16.84
CA ARG A 220 -2.14 -5.55 16.93
C ARG A 220 -3.26 -4.52 16.83
N ALA A 221 -4.45 -4.99 16.45
CA ALA A 221 -5.66 -4.17 16.38
C ALA A 221 -6.00 -3.54 17.74
N HIS A 222 -6.51 -2.32 17.71
CA HIS A 222 -6.84 -1.53 18.89
C HIS A 222 -8.04 -0.61 18.59
N LYS A 223 -8.61 0.01 19.63
CA LYS A 223 -9.81 0.85 19.50
C LYS A 223 -9.65 1.97 18.46
N ALA A 224 -8.52 2.67 18.46
CA ALA A 224 -8.31 3.74 17.50
C ALA A 224 -8.18 3.22 16.05
N ALA A 225 -7.69 1.97 15.84
CA ALA A 225 -7.69 1.35 14.52
C ALA A 225 -9.13 1.05 14.05
N ALA A 226 -9.97 0.51 14.92
CA ALA A 226 -11.37 0.25 14.59
C ALA A 226 -12.13 1.55 14.26
N LEU A 227 -11.92 2.63 15.03
CA LEU A 227 -12.47 3.96 14.73
C LEU A 227 -11.94 4.51 13.40
N GLY A 228 -10.64 4.39 13.14
CA GLY A 228 -10.05 4.87 11.88
C GLY A 228 -10.64 4.19 10.66
N TYR A 229 -10.79 2.86 10.72
CA TYR A 229 -11.48 2.13 9.62
C TYR A 229 -12.96 2.49 9.52
N GLN A 230 -13.63 2.75 10.63
CA GLN A 230 -15.01 3.24 10.61
C GLN A 230 -15.14 4.56 9.84
N ALA A 231 -14.23 5.53 10.08
CA ALA A 231 -14.20 6.77 9.31
C ALA A 231 -14.00 6.53 7.82
N LYS A 232 -13.09 5.62 7.46
CA LYS A 232 -12.85 5.24 6.06
C LYS A 232 -14.08 4.60 5.41
N VAL A 233 -14.76 3.69 6.10
CA VAL A 233 -16.00 3.07 5.61
C VAL A 233 -17.09 4.11 5.39
N TRP A 234 -17.27 5.06 6.31
CA TRP A 234 -18.22 6.15 6.14
C TRP A 234 -17.90 7.03 4.93
N ALA A 235 -16.63 7.36 4.71
CA ALA A 235 -16.21 8.14 3.54
C ALA A 235 -16.53 7.44 2.22
N TYR A 236 -16.31 6.13 2.16
CA TYR A 236 -16.63 5.34 0.97
C TYR A 236 -18.13 5.14 0.78
N MET A 237 -18.88 4.96 1.86
CA MET A 237 -20.35 4.91 1.84
C MET A 237 -20.95 6.16 1.22
N ALA A 238 -20.34 7.33 1.45
CA ALA A 238 -20.78 8.61 0.92
C ALA A 238 -20.75 8.67 -0.62
N THR A 239 -20.04 7.78 -1.31
CA THR A 239 -20.09 7.61 -2.76
C THR A 239 -21.52 7.35 -3.24
N TRP A 240 -22.32 6.66 -2.46
CA TRP A 240 -23.67 6.21 -2.77
C TRP A 240 -24.72 7.09 -2.12
N LYS A 241 -24.66 8.37 -2.43
CA LYS A 241 -25.51 9.41 -1.81
C LYS A 241 -27.01 9.06 -1.79
N GLU A 242 -27.55 8.59 -2.92
CA GLU A 242 -28.97 8.26 -3.01
C GLU A 242 -29.37 7.13 -2.03
N GLU A 243 -28.51 6.13 -1.88
CA GLU A 243 -28.76 5.02 -0.95
C GLU A 243 -28.60 5.47 0.52
N CYS A 244 -27.68 6.38 0.79
CA CYS A 244 -27.53 7.01 2.09
C CYS A 244 -28.75 7.87 2.45
N ASP A 245 -29.21 8.70 1.51
CA ASP A 245 -30.39 9.56 1.71
C ASP A 245 -31.66 8.75 1.99
N LYS A 246 -31.90 7.65 1.26
CA LYS A 246 -33.02 6.73 1.50
C LYS A 246 -33.04 6.16 2.93
N ARG A 247 -31.86 6.00 3.54
CA ARG A 247 -31.66 5.46 4.89
C ARG A 247 -31.49 6.55 5.95
N GLY A 248 -31.53 7.83 5.60
CA GLY A 248 -31.30 8.96 6.51
C GLY A 248 -29.88 9.04 7.06
N LEU A 249 -28.89 8.45 6.34
CA LEU A 249 -27.50 8.43 6.77
C LEU A 249 -26.78 9.72 6.39
N LYS A 250 -25.83 10.13 7.24
CA LYS A 250 -25.01 11.32 7.06
C LYS A 250 -23.52 10.96 7.14
N PRO A 251 -22.98 10.31 6.11
CA PRO A 251 -21.64 9.74 6.15
C PRO A 251 -20.54 10.77 6.43
N TRP A 252 -20.60 11.95 5.79
CA TRP A 252 -19.56 12.96 5.93
C TRP A 252 -19.50 13.57 7.34
N GLU A 253 -20.64 13.77 7.97
CA GLU A 253 -20.72 14.22 9.36
C GLU A 253 -20.11 13.19 10.31
N LYS A 254 -20.29 11.89 10.02
CA LYS A 254 -19.67 10.80 10.77
C LYS A 254 -18.14 10.77 10.60
N VAL A 255 -17.64 11.02 9.40
CA VAL A 255 -16.18 11.15 9.18
C VAL A 255 -15.61 12.28 10.05
N ILE A 256 -16.24 13.47 10.05
CA ILE A 256 -15.78 14.61 10.85
C ILE A 256 -15.78 14.24 12.34
N GLU A 257 -16.88 13.67 12.84
CA GLU A 257 -17.04 13.26 14.24
C GLU A 257 -15.91 12.31 14.67
N ILE A 258 -15.72 11.22 13.91
CA ILE A 258 -14.78 10.17 14.27
C ILE A 258 -13.33 10.66 14.20
N VAL A 259 -12.95 11.40 13.17
CA VAL A 259 -11.58 11.89 13.04
C VAL A 259 -11.28 12.94 14.12
N ASN A 260 -12.25 13.77 14.51
CA ASN A 260 -12.10 14.67 15.67
C ASN A 260 -11.88 13.87 16.96
N THR A 261 -12.68 12.81 17.20
CA THR A 261 -12.50 11.92 18.36
C THR A 261 -11.12 11.28 18.39
N LEU A 262 -10.63 10.80 17.25
CA LEU A 262 -9.27 10.25 17.16
C LEU A 262 -8.19 11.27 17.51
N GLU A 263 -8.36 12.51 17.09
CA GLU A 263 -7.42 13.59 17.38
C GLU A 263 -7.47 14.00 18.86
N THR A 264 -8.67 14.23 19.43
CA THR A 264 -8.84 14.78 20.78
C THR A 264 -8.74 13.75 21.88
N ASP A 265 -9.38 12.60 21.72
CA ASP A 265 -9.55 11.61 22.79
C ASP A 265 -8.49 10.49 22.72
N TYR A 266 -7.95 10.23 21.52
CA TYR A 266 -6.95 9.20 21.30
C TYR A 266 -5.55 9.75 20.97
N GLY A 267 -5.37 11.07 20.94
CA GLY A 267 -4.08 11.72 20.72
C GLY A 267 -3.45 11.41 19.36
N ARG A 268 -4.28 11.11 18.36
CA ARG A 268 -3.77 10.85 17.00
C ARG A 268 -3.43 12.17 16.30
N GLY A 269 -2.42 12.13 15.44
CA GLY A 269 -1.93 13.33 14.75
C GLY A 269 -0.85 12.97 13.75
N LEU A 270 -0.35 13.99 13.06
CA LEU A 270 0.78 13.82 12.15
C LEU A 270 2.07 13.58 12.93
N ASN A 271 2.91 12.69 12.44
CA ASN A 271 4.29 12.57 12.89
C ASN A 271 5.08 13.81 12.46
N ASP A 272 6.11 14.17 13.20
CA ASP A 272 6.87 15.40 12.94
C ASP A 272 7.70 15.31 11.66
N SER A 273 8.22 14.12 11.32
CA SER A 273 8.95 13.85 10.08
C SER A 273 8.17 12.90 9.18
N PHE A 274 8.07 13.24 7.90
CA PHE A 274 7.52 12.34 6.88
C PHE A 274 8.41 11.11 6.69
N SER A 275 9.72 11.29 6.70
CA SER A 275 10.69 10.20 6.49
C SER A 275 10.63 9.14 7.58
N ASP A 276 10.31 9.52 8.82
CA ASP A 276 10.22 8.58 9.94
C ASP A 276 9.07 7.58 9.81
N LEU A 277 8.04 7.90 9.01
CA LEU A 277 6.94 6.97 8.68
C LEU A 277 7.43 5.71 7.95
N TRP A 278 8.57 5.80 7.28
CA TRP A 278 9.17 4.75 6.47
C TRP A 278 10.50 4.27 7.07
N SER A 279 10.64 4.38 8.38
CA SER A 279 11.84 3.95 9.08
C SER A 279 11.79 2.47 9.42
N SER A 280 12.93 1.79 9.32
CA SER A 280 13.12 0.46 9.88
C SER A 280 13.27 0.47 11.41
N ASP A 281 13.47 1.64 12.01
CA ASP A 281 13.40 1.83 13.46
C ASP A 281 11.94 1.84 13.91
N PHE A 282 11.54 0.78 14.63
CA PHE A 282 10.16 0.64 15.07
C PHE A 282 9.70 1.77 16.00
N ALA A 283 10.61 2.37 16.80
CA ALA A 283 10.28 3.49 17.68
C ALA A 283 9.89 4.75 16.88
N LYS A 284 10.47 4.94 15.70
CA LYS A 284 10.10 6.03 14.79
C LYS A 284 8.83 5.72 14.01
N PHE A 285 8.69 4.50 13.54
CA PHE A 285 7.53 4.04 12.79
C PHE A 285 6.25 4.00 13.64
N TRP A 286 6.34 3.43 14.86
CA TRP A 286 5.20 3.34 15.77
C TRP A 286 4.98 4.65 16.52
N ASN A 287 4.20 5.53 15.95
CA ASN A 287 3.99 6.88 16.42
C ASN A 287 2.49 7.26 16.39
N LYS A 288 2.20 8.50 16.74
CA LYS A 288 0.82 9.04 16.80
C LYS A 288 0.07 9.01 15.46
N GLU A 289 0.78 8.90 14.32
CA GLU A 289 0.18 8.84 12.99
C GLU A 289 -0.19 7.42 12.56
N CYS A 290 0.48 6.39 13.09
CA CYS A 290 0.20 5.00 12.76
C CYS A 290 -1.17 4.58 13.31
N ILE A 291 -2.12 4.26 12.44
CA ILE A 291 -3.45 3.76 12.82
C ILE A 291 -3.47 2.23 12.75
N PHE A 292 -3.11 1.67 11.60
CA PHE A 292 -2.98 0.22 11.45
C PHE A 292 -1.95 -0.12 10.37
N SER A 293 -1.15 -1.15 10.63
CA SER A 293 0.00 -1.50 9.80
C SER A 293 0.25 -2.99 9.80
N ILE A 294 0.85 -3.48 8.72
CA ILE A 294 1.49 -4.78 8.71
C ILE A 294 2.93 -4.57 9.19
N THR A 295 3.30 -5.29 10.24
CA THR A 295 4.63 -5.19 10.83
C THR A 295 5.56 -6.25 10.25
N SER A 296 6.81 -5.86 9.95
CA SER A 296 7.85 -6.75 9.46
C SER A 296 8.75 -7.22 10.59
N SER A 297 9.07 -8.51 10.60
CA SER A 297 10.06 -9.08 11.53
C SER A 297 11.50 -8.90 11.05
N GLY A 298 11.69 -8.59 9.77
CA GLY A 298 13.00 -8.34 9.17
C GLY A 298 13.95 -9.53 9.12
N GLY A 299 13.49 -10.75 9.27
CA GLY A 299 14.41 -11.86 9.42
C GLY A 299 13.99 -13.22 8.87
N SER A 300 12.80 -13.37 8.40
CA SER A 300 12.34 -14.66 7.87
C SER A 300 11.96 -14.56 6.41
N GLN A 301 12.34 -15.55 5.63
CA GLN A 301 11.80 -15.80 4.29
C GLN A 301 10.33 -16.23 4.37
N GLY A 302 9.52 -15.55 5.16
CA GLY A 302 8.10 -15.83 5.23
C GLY A 302 7.42 -15.28 3.99
N GLN A 303 6.64 -16.10 3.31
CA GLN A 303 5.70 -15.64 2.30
C GLN A 303 4.55 -14.88 2.99
N GLY A 304 4.86 -13.82 3.69
CA GLY A 304 3.87 -13.07 4.43
C GLY A 304 4.45 -11.83 5.08
N GLY A 305 3.63 -10.82 5.20
CA GLY A 305 4.00 -9.58 5.83
C GLY A 305 4.55 -8.54 4.88
N SER A 306 5.09 -7.48 5.44
CA SER A 306 5.58 -6.30 4.72
C SER A 306 6.81 -6.53 3.84
N GLU A 307 7.35 -7.74 3.85
CA GLU A 307 8.49 -8.11 3.02
C GLU A 307 8.15 -8.08 1.52
N PHE A 308 6.93 -8.46 1.15
CA PHE A 308 6.49 -8.47 -0.24
C PHE A 308 6.47 -7.10 -0.93
N PRO A 309 5.97 -6.03 -0.33
CA PRO A 309 6.05 -4.71 -0.95
C PRO A 309 7.49 -4.32 -1.29
N GLY A 310 8.46 -4.61 -0.42
CA GLY A 310 9.88 -4.41 -0.69
C GLY A 310 10.33 -5.20 -1.92
N VAL A 311 10.08 -6.51 -1.96
CA VAL A 311 10.47 -7.38 -3.08
C VAL A 311 9.86 -6.94 -4.41
N ILE A 312 8.59 -6.57 -4.40
CA ILE A 312 7.85 -6.18 -5.61
C ILE A 312 8.36 -4.86 -6.19
N LEU A 313 8.68 -3.91 -5.32
CA LEU A 313 9.03 -2.54 -5.69
C LEU A 313 10.52 -2.34 -5.94
N GLU A 314 11.37 -3.17 -5.30
CA GLU A 314 12.81 -3.07 -5.45
C GLU A 314 13.28 -3.47 -6.85
N ASN A 315 14.36 -2.84 -7.28
CA ASN A 315 14.92 -3.10 -8.59
C ASN A 315 15.53 -4.50 -8.70
N GLN A 316 15.36 -5.10 -9.86
CA GLN A 316 16.04 -6.32 -10.22
C GLN A 316 17.53 -6.02 -10.51
N GLY A 317 18.41 -6.95 -10.14
CA GLY A 317 19.83 -6.86 -10.51
C GLY A 317 20.72 -6.14 -9.51
N TRP A 318 20.25 -5.86 -8.29
CA TRP A 318 21.05 -5.17 -7.27
C TRP A 318 21.92 -6.10 -6.41
N GLY A 319 22.43 -7.18 -6.96
CA GLY A 319 23.34 -8.09 -6.26
C GLY A 319 22.65 -8.94 -5.21
N TYR A 320 23.03 -8.81 -3.94
CA TYR A 320 22.36 -9.52 -2.84
C TYR A 320 20.90 -9.16 -2.72
N PHE A 321 20.53 -7.99 -3.20
CA PHE A 321 19.20 -7.46 -3.16
C PHE A 321 18.61 -7.51 -4.56
N ASN A 322 17.94 -8.58 -4.83
CA ASN A 322 17.36 -8.83 -6.14
C ASN A 322 15.85 -8.76 -6.03
N GLY A 323 15.32 -7.54 -5.97
CA GLY A 323 13.89 -7.32 -6.03
C GLY A 323 13.29 -7.78 -7.36
N TRP A 324 11.98 -7.80 -7.44
CA TRP A 324 11.28 -8.24 -8.66
C TRP A 324 11.05 -7.12 -9.67
N GLY A 325 11.17 -5.86 -9.25
CA GLY A 325 11.00 -4.70 -10.13
C GLY A 325 9.66 -4.67 -10.87
N GLN A 326 8.60 -5.16 -10.22
CA GLN A 326 7.30 -5.33 -10.91
C GLN A 326 6.58 -4.01 -11.12
N PHE A 327 6.78 -3.05 -10.22
CA PHE A 327 6.18 -1.73 -10.29
C PHE A 327 7.23 -0.66 -10.13
N LYS A 328 7.16 0.35 -10.96
CA LYS A 328 8.01 1.53 -10.93
C LYS A 328 7.14 2.76 -10.71
N ALA A 329 7.73 3.82 -10.16
CA ALA A 329 7.04 5.10 -10.09
C ALA A 329 6.81 5.65 -11.51
N SER A 330 5.64 6.22 -11.74
CA SER A 330 5.34 6.87 -13.02
C SER A 330 5.90 8.30 -13.07
N TYR A 331 6.02 8.85 -14.29
CA TYR A 331 6.33 10.29 -14.44
C TYR A 331 5.19 11.16 -13.98
N ASP A 332 3.99 10.66 -14.12
CA ASP A 332 2.80 11.42 -13.80
C ASP A 332 2.79 11.81 -12.32
N ILE A 333 3.06 10.85 -11.43
CA ILE A 333 3.13 11.14 -9.99
C ILE A 333 4.34 12.01 -9.63
N VAL A 334 5.48 11.81 -10.29
CA VAL A 334 6.66 12.66 -10.03
C VAL A 334 6.39 14.08 -10.48
N ALA A 335 5.81 14.28 -11.67
CA ALA A 335 5.41 15.60 -12.16
C ALA A 335 4.35 16.26 -11.25
N GLU A 336 3.45 15.47 -10.66
CA GLU A 336 2.49 15.98 -9.69
C GLU A 336 3.19 16.45 -8.40
N MET A 337 4.11 15.65 -7.85
CA MET A 337 4.87 16.01 -6.64
C MET A 337 5.83 17.19 -6.86
N GLU A 338 6.26 17.44 -8.08
CA GLU A 338 7.14 18.55 -8.41
C GLU A 338 6.44 19.90 -8.55
N LYS A 339 5.11 19.91 -8.51
CA LYS A 339 4.35 21.15 -8.35
C LYS A 339 4.55 21.78 -6.98
N ASP A 340 4.96 20.99 -5.99
CA ASP A 340 5.32 21.46 -4.66
C ASP A 340 6.63 22.23 -4.70
N ASN A 341 6.74 23.27 -3.87
CA ASN A 341 7.95 24.08 -3.80
C ASN A 341 9.14 23.24 -3.35
N TRP A 342 10.25 23.44 -4.05
CA TRP A 342 11.53 22.90 -3.62
C TRP A 342 12.00 23.67 -2.38
N GLN A 343 12.68 22.96 -1.50
CA GLN A 343 13.34 23.54 -0.35
C GLN A 343 14.69 24.13 -0.76
N THR A 344 15.27 24.90 0.13
CA THR A 344 16.63 25.44 -0.03
C THR A 344 17.46 24.91 1.12
N ASP A 345 18.60 24.32 0.81
CA ASP A 345 19.56 23.87 1.82
C ASP A 345 20.29 25.06 2.50
N GLU A 346 21.13 24.76 3.49
CA GLU A 346 21.89 25.78 4.22
C GLU A 346 22.85 26.59 3.33
N ALA A 347 23.25 26.00 2.20
CA ALA A 347 24.10 26.65 1.21
C ALA A 347 23.32 27.48 0.16
N GLY A 348 21.97 27.54 0.30
CA GLY A 348 21.11 28.26 -0.63
C GLY A 348 20.81 27.52 -1.92
N LYS A 349 21.11 26.22 -2.00
CA LYS A 349 20.83 25.40 -3.19
C LYS A 349 19.41 24.83 -3.13
N PRO A 350 18.70 24.77 -4.27
CA PRO A 350 17.40 24.11 -4.31
C PRO A 350 17.57 22.60 -4.11
N VAL A 351 16.82 22.05 -3.15
CA VAL A 351 16.71 20.63 -2.87
C VAL A 351 15.27 20.19 -2.96
N ARG A 352 15.04 18.96 -3.34
CA ARG A 352 13.70 18.41 -3.37
C ARG A 352 13.12 18.38 -1.95
N ASN A 353 11.83 18.69 -1.84
CA ASN A 353 11.13 18.57 -0.56
C ASN A 353 11.20 17.13 -0.02
N GLU A 354 11.00 16.98 1.29
CA GLU A 354 11.16 15.69 1.98
C GLU A 354 10.24 14.61 1.41
N ARG A 355 8.99 14.97 1.06
CA ARG A 355 8.02 14.03 0.49
C ARG A 355 8.50 13.42 -0.81
N LEU A 356 8.90 14.22 -1.79
CA LEU A 356 9.42 13.74 -3.07
C LEU A 356 10.72 12.96 -2.88
N ALA A 357 11.65 13.49 -2.10
CA ALA A 357 12.95 12.88 -1.85
C ALA A 357 12.84 11.50 -1.15
N LYS A 358 11.82 11.29 -0.32
CA LYS A 358 11.58 10.01 0.36
C LYS A 358 10.69 9.05 -0.44
N SER A 359 9.85 9.57 -1.34
CA SER A 359 8.89 8.73 -2.07
C SER A 359 9.46 8.07 -3.30
N VAL A 360 10.39 8.73 -4.02
CA VAL A 360 10.85 8.29 -5.33
C VAL A 360 12.38 8.38 -5.45
N TRP A 361 12.98 7.29 -5.93
CA TRP A 361 14.32 7.32 -6.48
C TRP A 361 14.31 7.94 -7.86
N GLN A 362 15.18 8.93 -8.06
CA GLN A 362 15.43 9.54 -9.37
C GLN A 362 16.89 9.32 -9.77
N TYR A 363 17.12 9.29 -11.08
CA TYR A 363 18.47 9.14 -11.59
C TYR A 363 19.41 10.20 -11.00
N GLY A 364 20.55 9.75 -10.52
CA GLY A 364 21.53 10.62 -9.89
C GLY A 364 21.36 10.79 -8.38
N ASP A 365 20.33 10.22 -7.77
CA ASP A 365 20.17 10.23 -6.32
C ASP A 365 21.30 9.46 -5.64
N TYR A 366 21.75 10.00 -4.51
CA TYR A 366 22.65 9.29 -3.65
C TYR A 366 21.94 8.22 -2.82
N MET A 367 22.57 7.08 -2.71
CA MET A 367 22.13 6.00 -1.83
C MET A 367 23.31 5.30 -1.17
N VAL A 368 23.09 4.75 0.02
CA VAL A 368 24.00 3.78 0.64
C VAL A 368 23.47 2.39 0.34
N PHE A 369 24.29 1.58 -0.31
CA PHE A 369 23.94 0.22 -0.72
C PHE A 369 24.91 -0.75 -0.08
N PHE A 370 24.45 -1.51 0.89
CA PHE A 370 25.28 -2.41 1.70
C PHE A 370 26.51 -1.75 2.31
N GLY A 371 26.35 -0.53 2.81
CA GLY A 371 27.42 0.25 3.40
C GLY A 371 28.32 0.96 2.40
N ASP A 372 28.15 0.73 1.10
CA ASP A 372 28.89 1.42 0.06
C ASP A 372 28.06 2.55 -0.55
N PRO A 373 28.58 3.79 -0.56
CA PRO A 373 27.92 4.89 -1.20
C PRO A 373 27.90 4.69 -2.72
N ARG A 374 26.77 4.97 -3.35
CA ARG A 374 26.62 4.94 -4.80
C ARG A 374 25.53 5.88 -5.29
N VAL A 375 25.58 6.19 -6.56
CA VAL A 375 24.50 6.90 -7.23
C VAL A 375 23.42 5.90 -7.63
N TYR A 376 22.16 6.25 -7.37
CA TYR A 376 21.04 5.49 -7.89
C TYR A 376 21.11 5.47 -9.42
N TRP A 377 20.99 4.38 -9.99
CA TRP A 377 21.19 3.99 -11.35
C TRP A 377 22.50 3.24 -11.56
N SER A 378 22.38 1.95 -11.76
CA SER A 378 23.46 1.17 -12.35
C SER A 378 23.15 0.91 -13.81
N ALA A 379 24.17 0.86 -14.64
CA ALA A 379 24.04 0.57 -16.08
C ALA A 379 23.42 -0.81 -16.38
N THR A 380 23.26 -1.67 -15.37
CA THR A 380 22.66 -2.99 -15.49
C THR A 380 21.16 -2.99 -15.22
N ASP A 381 20.61 -1.88 -14.75
CA ASP A 381 19.20 -1.76 -14.40
C ASP A 381 18.44 -0.93 -15.44
N ALA A 382 18.37 -1.45 -16.66
CA ALA A 382 17.76 -0.77 -17.80
C ALA A 382 16.24 -0.51 -17.64
N GLU A 383 15.60 -1.15 -16.68
CA GLU A 383 14.15 -1.06 -16.48
C GLU A 383 13.72 0.04 -15.49
N SER A 384 14.66 0.58 -14.73
CA SER A 384 14.31 1.41 -13.57
C SER A 384 14.66 2.87 -13.76
N CYS A 385 13.83 3.55 -14.48
CA CYS A 385 13.99 4.98 -14.67
C CYS A 385 13.66 5.77 -13.40
N LEU A 386 12.63 5.33 -12.71
CA LEU A 386 12.16 5.84 -11.43
C LEU A 386 11.74 4.65 -10.57
N ALA A 387 12.06 4.65 -9.28
CA ALA A 387 11.62 3.59 -8.39
C ALA A 387 11.00 4.15 -7.12
N VAL A 388 10.14 3.33 -6.50
CA VAL A 388 9.53 3.68 -5.23
C VAL A 388 10.57 3.58 -4.12
N LYS A 389 10.68 4.63 -3.31
CA LYS A 389 11.66 4.73 -2.22
C LYS A 389 11.05 4.54 -0.84
N LYS A 390 9.74 4.73 -0.69
CA LYS A 390 9.07 4.65 0.63
C LYS A 390 9.41 3.37 1.40
N TYR A 391 9.49 2.23 0.71
CA TYR A 391 9.73 0.93 1.32
C TYR A 391 11.17 0.44 1.22
N TYR A 392 12.06 1.33 0.79
CA TYR A 392 13.48 1.03 0.71
C TYR A 392 14.12 1.16 2.10
N ASP A 393 14.56 0.04 2.63
CA ASP A 393 15.42 0.02 3.81
C ASP A 393 16.84 0.37 3.35
N ALA A 394 17.35 1.50 3.82
CA ALA A 394 18.71 1.91 3.50
C ALA A 394 19.67 0.85 4.03
N PHE A 395 20.17 0.00 3.16
CA PHE A 395 21.10 -1.06 3.47
C PHE A 395 22.41 -0.48 4.00
N LYS A 396 22.44 -0.20 5.29
CA LYS A 396 23.56 0.44 5.99
C LYS A 396 24.70 -0.52 6.27
N HIS A 397 24.47 -1.83 6.16
CA HIS A 397 25.42 -2.85 6.57
C HIS A 397 26.19 -3.41 5.36
N LYS A 398 27.51 -3.55 5.51
CA LYS A 398 28.36 -4.18 4.48
C LYS A 398 28.05 -5.65 4.28
N ASP A 399 27.65 -6.34 5.33
CA ASP A 399 27.22 -7.73 5.27
C ASP A 399 25.74 -7.83 5.65
N PRO A 400 24.85 -7.72 4.67
CA PRO A 400 23.43 -7.81 4.91
C PRO A 400 22.98 -9.21 5.31
N VAL A 401 23.72 -10.26 4.91
CA VAL A 401 23.40 -11.66 5.26
C VAL A 401 23.70 -11.93 6.74
N GLU A 402 24.87 -11.52 7.23
CA GLU A 402 25.25 -11.67 8.64
C GLU A 402 24.33 -10.84 9.55
N ASN A 403 23.88 -9.69 9.09
CA ASN A 403 22.97 -8.82 9.84
C ASN A 403 21.49 -9.15 9.64
N GLY A 404 21.15 -10.20 8.92
CA GLY A 404 19.78 -10.69 8.76
C GLY A 404 18.89 -9.81 7.85
N TYR A 405 19.48 -8.97 6.99
CA TYR A 405 18.74 -8.11 6.05
C TYR A 405 18.36 -8.80 4.77
N VAL A 406 19.10 -9.82 4.36
CA VAL A 406 18.79 -10.66 3.20
C VAL A 406 19.01 -12.12 3.53
N ASN A 407 18.32 -13.01 2.83
CA ASN A 407 18.57 -14.42 2.94
C ASN A 407 19.85 -14.82 2.17
N LYS A 408 20.41 -15.97 2.50
CA LYS A 408 21.63 -16.48 1.85
C LYS A 408 21.45 -16.81 0.36
N SER A 409 20.21 -16.96 -0.12
CA SER A 409 19.93 -17.23 -1.53
C SER A 409 19.92 -15.98 -2.40
N GLY A 410 19.81 -14.80 -1.79
CA GLY A 410 19.83 -13.53 -2.51
C GLY A 410 18.57 -13.18 -3.32
N ASP A 411 17.59 -14.08 -3.36
CA ASP A 411 16.41 -13.93 -4.24
C ASP A 411 15.23 -13.20 -3.59
N TRP A 412 15.26 -13.02 -2.28
CA TRP A 412 14.15 -12.45 -1.51
C TRP A 412 14.70 -11.47 -0.49
N PRO A 413 14.82 -10.21 -0.84
CA PRO A 413 15.25 -9.21 0.10
C PRO A 413 14.20 -9.07 1.21
N THR A 414 14.65 -9.17 2.45
CA THR A 414 13.81 -8.90 3.60
C THR A 414 13.98 -7.45 4.00
N THR A 415 12.89 -6.71 4.13
CA THR A 415 12.89 -5.36 4.66
C THR A 415 12.37 -5.33 6.08
N ARG A 416 12.88 -4.42 6.90
CA ARG A 416 12.31 -4.10 8.22
C ARG A 416 11.33 -2.94 8.16
N ILE A 417 11.07 -2.42 6.99
CA ILE A 417 10.08 -1.36 6.79
C ILE A 417 8.70 -1.95 6.97
N ASN A 418 7.97 -1.41 7.94
CA ASN A 418 6.58 -1.76 8.15
C ASN A 418 5.71 -1.08 7.10
N PHE A 419 4.52 -1.64 6.90
CA PHE A 419 3.63 -1.21 5.85
C PHE A 419 2.36 -0.61 6.43
N HIS A 420 2.17 0.70 6.24
CA HIS A 420 0.95 1.38 6.68
C HIS A 420 -0.24 0.95 5.81
N LEU A 421 -1.28 0.43 6.44
CA LEU A 421 -2.58 0.18 5.82
C LEU A 421 -3.55 1.33 6.05
N LEU A 422 -3.38 2.02 7.18
CA LEU A 422 -4.12 3.24 7.51
C LEU A 422 -3.27 4.11 8.43
N ARG A 423 -3.12 5.37 8.09
CA ARG A 423 -2.43 6.37 8.92
C ARG A 423 -3.27 7.64 9.07
N PHE A 424 -2.97 8.43 10.09
CA PHE A 424 -3.82 9.56 10.46
C PHE A 424 -3.88 10.65 9.38
N ALA A 425 -2.82 10.82 8.56
CA ALA A 425 -2.87 11.74 7.43
C ALA A 425 -3.97 11.41 6.41
N ASP A 426 -4.20 10.11 6.11
CA ASP A 426 -5.33 9.69 5.27
C ASP A 426 -6.66 10.13 5.88
N LEU A 427 -6.84 9.93 7.19
CA LEU A 427 -8.05 10.32 7.91
C LEU A 427 -8.24 11.85 7.99
N MET A 428 -7.15 12.61 8.16
CA MET A 428 -7.20 14.07 8.09
C MET A 428 -7.66 14.55 6.71
N LEU A 429 -7.13 13.97 5.64
CA LEU A 429 -7.51 14.35 4.29
C LEU A 429 -8.94 13.87 3.93
N LEU A 430 -9.43 12.78 4.53
CA LEU A 430 -10.85 12.41 4.46
C LEU A 430 -11.73 13.40 5.24
N ARG A 431 -11.27 13.91 6.39
CA ARG A 431 -11.97 14.97 7.14
C ARG A 431 -11.97 16.29 6.36
N ALA A 432 -10.88 16.62 5.67
CA ALA A 432 -10.84 17.79 4.78
C ALA A 432 -11.90 17.67 3.67
N GLU A 433 -11.97 16.51 3.01
CA GLU A 433 -13.03 16.24 2.03
C GLU A 433 -14.42 16.37 2.63
N ALA A 434 -14.64 15.76 3.79
CA ALA A 434 -15.92 15.83 4.49
C ALA A 434 -16.32 17.30 4.81
N ASN A 435 -15.37 18.09 5.27
CA ASN A 435 -15.58 19.52 5.53
C ASN A 435 -15.89 20.31 4.25
N LEU A 436 -15.19 20.02 3.14
CA LEU A 436 -15.51 20.63 1.84
C LEU A 436 -16.94 20.28 1.38
N ARG A 437 -17.39 19.04 1.62
CA ARG A 437 -18.75 18.57 1.28
C ARG A 437 -19.83 19.22 2.15
N VAL A 438 -19.58 19.35 3.45
CA VAL A 438 -20.58 19.82 4.42
C VAL A 438 -20.52 21.32 4.62
N ASN A 439 -19.32 21.89 4.73
CA ASN A 439 -19.08 23.28 5.15
C ASN A 439 -18.58 24.17 4.02
N GLY A 440 -18.29 23.60 2.83
CA GLY A 440 -17.74 24.32 1.69
C GLY A 440 -16.27 24.74 1.83
N LYS A 441 -15.60 24.32 2.90
CA LYS A 441 -14.18 24.63 3.17
C LYS A 441 -13.55 23.57 4.07
N ASP A 442 -12.23 23.45 4.04
CA ASP A 442 -11.48 22.66 5.02
C ASP A 442 -11.41 23.39 6.36
N ALA A 443 -12.40 23.12 7.22
CA ALA A 443 -12.57 23.83 8.48
C ALA A 443 -11.46 23.57 9.51
N LYS A 444 -10.64 22.52 9.31
CA LYS A 444 -9.51 22.14 10.18
C LYS A 444 -8.15 22.50 9.60
N ASN A 445 -8.09 23.02 8.39
CA ASN A 445 -6.86 23.23 7.62
C ASN A 445 -6.00 21.97 7.50
N ASP A 446 -6.67 20.83 7.34
CA ASP A 446 -5.99 19.53 7.32
C ASP A 446 -5.06 19.38 6.12
N ILE A 447 -5.46 19.91 4.95
CA ILE A 447 -4.63 19.92 3.74
C ILE A 447 -3.34 20.70 3.99
N ALA A 448 -3.45 21.92 4.53
CA ALA A 448 -2.29 22.76 4.82
C ALA A 448 -1.32 22.11 5.83
N LYS A 449 -1.84 21.46 6.88
CA LYS A 449 -1.03 20.78 7.89
C LYS A 449 -0.27 19.58 7.31
N VAL A 450 -0.94 18.77 6.50
CA VAL A 450 -0.31 17.62 5.83
C VAL A 450 0.78 18.11 4.87
N HIS A 451 0.46 19.13 4.07
CA HIS A 451 1.41 19.75 3.14
C HIS A 451 2.67 20.27 3.83
N ALA A 452 2.51 21.10 4.86
CA ALA A 452 3.62 21.66 5.61
C ALA A 452 4.54 20.60 6.21
N ARG A 453 3.96 19.55 6.84
CA ARG A 453 4.70 18.46 7.45
C ARG A 453 5.51 17.66 6.44
N SER A 454 4.91 17.37 5.29
CA SER A 454 5.48 16.42 4.33
C SER A 454 6.45 17.08 3.35
N THR A 455 6.25 18.35 3.05
CA THR A 455 7.09 19.09 2.10
C THR A 455 8.05 20.07 2.77
N GLY A 456 7.75 20.53 4.00
CA GLY A 456 8.44 21.66 4.61
C GLY A 456 8.08 23.03 4.01
N ASP A 457 7.14 23.08 3.06
CA ASP A 457 6.71 24.31 2.40
C ASP A 457 5.72 25.12 3.26
N VAL A 458 6.25 25.89 4.18
CA VAL A 458 5.46 26.76 5.06
C VAL A 458 4.67 27.83 4.28
N ALA A 459 5.24 28.35 3.20
CA ALA A 459 4.59 29.40 2.41
C ALA A 459 3.41 28.84 1.60
N GLY A 460 3.56 27.68 0.99
CA GLY A 460 2.48 26.95 0.32
C GLY A 460 1.37 26.57 1.30
N ALA A 461 1.72 26.06 2.47
CA ALA A 461 0.76 25.74 3.52
C ALA A 461 -0.04 26.97 3.97
N ALA A 462 0.60 28.12 4.21
CA ALA A 462 -0.09 29.35 4.57
C ALA A 462 -1.06 29.85 3.48
N LYS A 463 -0.77 29.58 2.21
CA LYS A 463 -1.69 29.85 1.11
C LYS A 463 -2.89 28.90 1.13
N LEU A 464 -2.66 27.61 1.37
CA LEU A 464 -3.71 26.60 1.49
C LEU A 464 -4.66 26.87 2.65
N GLU A 465 -4.16 27.43 3.76
CA GLU A 465 -5.01 27.85 4.89
C GLU A 465 -6.01 28.96 4.52
N GLN A 466 -5.64 29.82 3.57
CA GLN A 466 -6.49 30.92 3.13
C GLN A 466 -7.51 30.51 2.07
N THR A 467 -7.09 29.63 1.15
CA THR A 467 -7.90 29.23 0.00
C THR A 467 -7.72 27.75 -0.27
N THR A 468 -8.66 26.94 0.22
CA THR A 468 -8.69 25.51 -0.07
C THR A 468 -9.64 25.19 -1.21
N SER A 469 -9.20 24.43 -2.19
CA SER A 469 -10.00 23.98 -3.32
C SER A 469 -10.05 22.46 -3.40
N TRP A 470 -10.94 21.94 -4.26
CA TRP A 470 -11.00 20.52 -4.60
C TRP A 470 -9.74 20.03 -5.33
N ALA A 471 -9.10 20.91 -6.10
CA ALA A 471 -7.83 20.59 -6.76
C ALA A 471 -6.69 20.44 -5.75
N ASP A 472 -6.66 21.25 -4.70
CA ASP A 472 -5.68 21.13 -3.62
C ASP A 472 -5.86 19.82 -2.85
N LEU A 473 -7.11 19.42 -2.55
CA LEU A 473 -7.39 18.13 -1.94
C LEU A 473 -6.94 16.96 -2.82
N TYR A 474 -7.25 17.00 -4.11
CA TYR A 474 -6.84 15.98 -5.08
C TYR A 474 -5.30 15.84 -5.09
N HIS A 475 -4.61 16.96 -5.26
CA HIS A 475 -3.16 17.02 -5.27
C HIS A 475 -2.55 16.46 -3.98
N GLU A 476 -3.01 16.95 -2.84
CA GLU A 476 -2.45 16.58 -1.54
C GLU A 476 -2.68 15.10 -1.22
N ARG A 477 -3.90 14.58 -1.44
CA ARG A 477 -4.16 13.14 -1.23
C ARG A 477 -3.30 12.27 -2.12
N ARG A 478 -3.19 12.62 -3.39
CA ARG A 478 -2.41 11.86 -4.36
C ARG A 478 -0.93 11.83 -3.97
N CYS A 479 -0.34 12.99 -3.73
CA CYS A 479 1.09 13.11 -3.41
C CYS A 479 1.44 12.50 -2.04
N GLU A 480 0.61 12.75 -1.03
CA GLU A 480 0.84 12.25 0.32
C GLU A 480 0.76 10.72 0.40
N LEU A 481 -0.26 10.14 -0.21
CA LEU A 481 -0.57 8.72 -0.14
C LEU A 481 0.01 7.90 -1.31
N ALA A 482 0.81 8.53 -2.18
CA ALA A 482 1.41 7.85 -3.32
C ALA A 482 2.14 6.56 -2.91
N PHE A 483 1.93 5.50 -3.67
CA PHE A 483 2.53 4.18 -3.48
C PHE A 483 2.06 3.42 -2.23
N GLU A 484 1.11 3.96 -1.46
CA GLU A 484 0.52 3.29 -0.32
C GLU A 484 -0.72 2.49 -0.73
N MET A 485 -1.01 1.42 0.03
CA MET A 485 -2.20 0.60 -0.22
C MET A 485 -3.50 1.25 0.27
N THR A 486 -3.44 2.53 0.57
CA THR A 486 -4.56 3.30 1.12
C THR A 486 -5.57 3.75 0.09
N GLY A 487 -5.26 3.56 -1.19
CA GLY A 487 -6.28 3.57 -2.20
C GLY A 487 -6.41 4.83 -3.05
N HIS A 488 -5.34 5.29 -3.72
CA HIS A 488 -5.51 6.35 -4.72
C HIS A 488 -6.48 5.93 -5.84
N LEU A 489 -6.39 4.69 -6.31
CA LEU A 489 -7.34 4.16 -7.30
C LEU A 489 -8.79 4.19 -6.79
N GLU A 490 -9.01 3.82 -5.53
CA GLU A 490 -10.33 3.84 -4.92
C GLU A 490 -10.85 5.27 -4.79
N ASP A 491 -10.00 6.24 -4.43
CA ASP A 491 -10.38 7.65 -4.41
C ASP A 491 -10.79 8.15 -5.79
N LEU A 492 -10.00 7.85 -6.82
CA LEU A 492 -10.34 8.20 -8.19
C LEU A 492 -11.71 7.64 -8.60
N LYS A 493 -11.93 6.35 -8.36
CA LYS A 493 -13.18 5.68 -8.72
C LYS A 493 -14.39 6.28 -7.97
N ARG A 494 -14.27 6.51 -6.66
CA ARG A 494 -15.37 7.08 -5.87
C ARG A 494 -15.68 8.54 -6.24
N TRP A 495 -14.66 9.36 -6.56
CA TRP A 495 -14.84 10.72 -7.01
C TRP A 495 -15.46 10.78 -8.42
N ALA A 496 -14.99 9.91 -9.32
CA ALA A 496 -15.56 9.80 -10.67
C ALA A 496 -17.06 9.47 -10.67
N VAL A 497 -17.54 8.73 -9.67
CA VAL A 497 -18.96 8.39 -9.51
C VAL A 497 -19.72 9.45 -8.72
N SER A 498 -19.20 9.83 -7.53
CA SER A 498 -19.93 10.70 -6.60
C SER A 498 -19.94 12.18 -6.99
N ASP A 499 -18.97 12.62 -7.80
CA ASP A 499 -18.79 14.03 -8.16
C ASP A 499 -18.51 14.25 -9.66
N LYS A 500 -19.04 13.40 -10.51
CA LYS A 500 -18.77 13.32 -11.96
C LYS A 500 -18.73 14.67 -12.68
N ASN A 501 -19.59 15.59 -12.30
CA ASN A 501 -19.68 16.92 -12.91
C ASN A 501 -18.91 18.00 -12.15
N GLY A 502 -18.45 17.70 -10.95
CA GLY A 502 -17.67 18.61 -10.11
C GLY A 502 -16.18 18.61 -10.48
N VAL A 503 -15.41 19.42 -9.73
CA VAL A 503 -13.98 19.59 -10.00
C VAL A 503 -13.22 18.29 -9.75
N ILE A 504 -13.39 17.67 -8.59
CA ILE A 504 -12.61 16.50 -8.20
C ILE A 504 -12.98 15.26 -9.04
N GLY A 505 -14.25 15.12 -9.40
CA GLY A 505 -14.69 14.02 -10.26
C GLY A 505 -14.16 14.14 -11.69
N LYS A 506 -14.08 15.36 -12.23
CA LYS A 506 -13.46 15.59 -13.54
C LYS A 506 -11.97 15.28 -13.53
N LEU A 507 -11.24 15.71 -12.51
CA LEU A 507 -9.81 15.38 -12.33
C LEU A 507 -9.61 13.85 -12.23
N ALA A 508 -10.47 13.19 -11.46
CA ALA A 508 -10.41 11.74 -11.30
C ALA A 508 -10.69 10.99 -12.63
N ILE A 509 -11.71 11.41 -13.39
CA ILE A 509 -12.00 10.81 -14.70
C ILE A 509 -10.86 11.08 -15.68
N GLU A 510 -10.33 12.29 -15.71
CA GLU A 510 -9.20 12.64 -16.55
C GLU A 510 -8.00 11.72 -16.28
N GLU A 511 -7.68 11.47 -15.00
CA GLU A 511 -6.61 10.55 -14.63
C GLU A 511 -6.93 9.10 -15.01
N LEU A 512 -8.14 8.62 -14.73
CA LEU A 512 -8.55 7.24 -15.02
C LEU A 512 -8.53 6.90 -16.52
N VAL A 513 -8.74 7.87 -17.40
CA VAL A 513 -8.70 7.67 -18.86
C VAL A 513 -7.33 7.98 -19.47
N LYS A 514 -6.43 8.52 -18.69
CA LYS A 514 -5.10 8.95 -19.12
C LYS A 514 -4.17 7.75 -19.34
N HIS A 515 -3.35 7.83 -20.37
CA HIS A 515 -2.29 6.86 -20.59
C HIS A 515 -1.03 7.26 -19.82
N PRO A 516 -0.36 6.30 -19.13
CA PRO A 516 0.85 6.59 -18.38
C PRO A 516 2.02 7.11 -19.22
N ASP A 517 2.04 6.87 -20.52
CA ASP A 517 3.14 7.19 -21.42
C ASP A 517 3.02 8.53 -22.16
N VAL A 518 1.98 9.32 -21.91
CA VAL A 518 1.86 10.67 -22.45
C VAL A 518 2.89 11.66 -21.85
N TYR A 519 3.54 11.25 -20.75
CA TYR A 519 4.54 12.07 -20.08
C TYR A 519 5.94 11.84 -20.64
N HIS A 520 6.36 12.75 -21.50
CA HIS A 520 7.76 12.87 -21.89
C HIS A 520 8.62 13.18 -20.66
N ALA A 521 9.72 12.48 -20.53
CA ALA A 521 10.70 12.73 -19.51
C ALA A 521 11.11 14.21 -19.53
N LYS A 522 10.89 14.93 -18.44
CA LYS A 522 11.57 16.20 -18.26
C LYS A 522 13.02 15.90 -17.92
N LEU A 523 13.91 16.52 -18.64
CA LEU A 523 15.32 16.54 -18.27
C LEU A 523 15.48 17.36 -16.98
N SER A 524 16.28 16.84 -16.08
CA SER A 524 16.77 17.60 -14.93
C SER A 524 18.28 17.49 -14.87
N PRO A 525 18.96 18.50 -14.31
CA PRO A 525 20.36 18.34 -13.96
C PRO A 525 20.54 17.06 -13.16
N MET A 526 21.52 16.25 -13.52
CA MET A 526 21.84 15.06 -12.74
C MET A 526 22.48 15.48 -11.42
N TYR A 527 22.06 14.83 -10.35
CA TYR A 527 22.63 14.96 -9.02
C TYR A 527 23.20 13.63 -8.57
N GLY A 528 24.32 13.65 -7.88
CA GLY A 528 24.96 12.45 -7.37
C GLY A 528 26.13 12.80 -6.47
N LEU A 529 26.87 11.77 -6.06
CA LEU A 529 28.10 11.95 -5.31
C LEU A 529 29.12 12.70 -6.17
N LEU A 530 29.65 13.75 -5.61
CA LEU A 530 30.77 14.47 -6.24
C LEU A 530 32.04 13.61 -6.18
N THR A 531 32.78 13.62 -7.25
CA THR A 531 34.08 12.97 -7.33
C THR A 531 35.14 13.99 -7.77
N ASP A 532 36.37 13.78 -7.34
CA ASP A 532 37.51 14.52 -7.88
C ASP A 532 37.88 14.04 -9.31
N LYS A 533 38.92 14.61 -9.87
CA LYS A 533 39.44 14.27 -11.20
C LYS A 533 39.92 12.82 -11.36
N ASP A 534 40.24 12.16 -10.27
CA ASP A 534 40.69 10.77 -10.23
C ASP A 534 39.55 9.77 -9.93
N GLY A 535 38.30 10.27 -9.86
CA GLY A 535 37.10 9.48 -9.59
C GLY A 535 36.93 9.11 -8.11
N LYS A 536 37.74 9.69 -7.21
CA LYS A 536 37.60 9.50 -5.78
C LYS A 536 36.49 10.40 -5.26
N TYR A 537 35.67 9.86 -4.39
CA TYR A 537 34.59 10.62 -3.74
C TYR A 537 35.14 11.82 -2.97
N PHE A 538 34.42 12.92 -3.07
CA PHE A 538 34.85 14.24 -2.59
C PHE A 538 34.10 14.59 -1.30
N ASP A 539 34.85 14.99 -0.29
CA ASP A 539 34.38 15.49 1.00
C ASP A 539 34.98 16.89 1.15
N LYS A 540 34.20 17.91 0.78
CA LYS A 540 34.65 19.29 0.67
C LYS A 540 34.78 19.97 2.03
N ASP A 541 33.90 19.67 2.94
CA ASP A 541 33.81 20.32 4.24
C ASP A 541 34.54 19.55 5.34
N GLY A 542 34.99 18.33 5.05
CA GLY A 542 35.80 17.53 5.96
C GLY A 542 35.02 16.91 7.11
N ASP A 543 33.72 16.77 6.95
CA ASP A 543 32.82 16.20 7.97
C ASP A 543 32.87 14.65 7.98
N GLY A 544 33.62 14.04 7.08
CA GLY A 544 33.76 12.59 6.90
C GLY A 544 32.66 11.97 6.07
N GLN A 545 31.75 12.77 5.52
CA GLN A 545 30.74 12.32 4.57
C GLN A 545 31.09 12.80 3.16
N MET A 546 30.57 12.09 2.16
CA MET A 546 30.81 12.46 0.76
C MET A 546 29.80 13.50 0.31
N ASP A 547 30.28 14.53 -0.36
CA ASP A 547 29.45 15.59 -0.90
C ASP A 547 28.53 15.10 -2.02
N TYR A 548 27.31 15.58 -1.99
CA TYR A 548 26.30 15.33 -3.00
C TYR A 548 25.94 16.63 -3.71
N GLY A 549 25.91 16.62 -5.03
CA GLY A 549 25.63 17.83 -5.79
C GLY A 549 25.30 17.57 -7.25
N GLN A 550 25.18 18.66 -8.02
CA GLN A 550 24.97 18.58 -9.47
C GLN A 550 26.18 17.97 -10.14
N LEU A 551 25.93 17.05 -11.08
CA LEU A 551 26.97 16.41 -11.87
C LEU A 551 27.24 17.21 -13.14
N PHE A 552 28.54 17.26 -13.51
CA PHE A 552 29.03 17.91 -14.70
C PHE A 552 29.87 16.93 -15.53
N VAL A 553 30.06 17.24 -16.82
CA VAL A 553 30.84 16.42 -17.73
C VAL A 553 32.31 16.44 -17.32
N LYS A 554 32.85 15.27 -16.98
CA LYS A 554 34.27 15.14 -16.58
C LYS A 554 35.21 15.17 -17.80
N VAL A 555 36.37 15.73 -17.60
CA VAL A 555 37.45 15.75 -18.58
C VAL A 555 38.37 14.55 -18.35
N ASP A 556 38.81 13.88 -19.42
CA ASP A 556 39.83 12.85 -19.32
C ASP A 556 41.19 13.48 -19.05
N TYR A 557 42.08 12.73 -18.40
CA TYR A 557 43.46 13.12 -18.16
C TYR A 557 44.40 12.15 -18.87
N LYS A 558 45.41 12.71 -19.50
CA LYS A 558 46.52 11.95 -20.09
C LYS A 558 47.84 12.56 -19.63
N ASP A 559 48.72 11.74 -19.07
CA ASP A 559 50.01 12.16 -18.51
C ASP A 559 49.88 13.32 -17.50
N GLY A 560 48.79 13.29 -16.70
CA GLY A 560 48.47 14.31 -15.69
C GLY A 560 47.94 15.64 -16.25
N GLN A 561 47.72 15.75 -17.56
CA GLN A 561 47.16 16.93 -18.21
C GLN A 561 45.72 16.67 -18.69
N PRO A 562 44.79 17.62 -18.54
CA PRO A 562 43.43 17.48 -19.05
C PRO A 562 43.42 17.47 -20.59
N VAL A 563 42.64 16.59 -21.17
CA VAL A 563 42.45 16.46 -22.62
C VAL A 563 41.28 17.34 -23.03
N LEU A 564 41.54 18.57 -23.45
CA LEU A 564 40.49 19.55 -23.73
C LEU A 564 40.01 19.56 -25.18
N ASP A 565 40.85 19.11 -26.11
CA ASP A 565 40.60 19.10 -27.55
C ASP A 565 39.80 17.87 -28.04
N LYS A 566 39.55 16.91 -27.17
CA LYS A 566 38.70 15.77 -27.44
C LYS A 566 37.22 16.20 -27.45
N GLU A 567 36.45 15.61 -28.34
CA GLU A 567 35.02 15.77 -28.36
C GLU A 567 34.39 14.87 -27.29
N TYR A 568 33.68 15.50 -26.33
CA TYR A 568 32.96 14.83 -25.27
C TYR A 568 31.48 14.83 -25.60
N THR A 569 30.85 13.68 -25.52
CA THR A 569 29.40 13.54 -25.71
C THR A 569 28.68 13.59 -24.37
N TYR A 570 27.58 14.29 -24.31
CA TYR A 570 26.75 14.41 -23.10
C TYR A 570 25.27 14.59 -23.48
N THR A 571 24.39 14.40 -22.52
CA THR A 571 22.95 14.60 -22.71
C THR A 571 22.57 16.02 -22.33
N VAL A 572 21.83 16.69 -23.22
CA VAL A 572 21.30 18.04 -23.02
C VAL A 572 19.83 18.10 -23.40
N ASP A 573 19.09 19.05 -22.83
CA ASP A 573 17.71 19.32 -23.21
C ASP A 573 17.66 20.07 -24.55
N ASN A 574 16.82 19.62 -25.47
CA ASN A 574 16.57 20.30 -26.74
C ASN A 574 15.66 21.54 -26.62
N GLY A 575 15.40 22.02 -25.40
CA GLY A 575 14.48 23.13 -25.12
C GLY A 575 12.99 22.73 -25.10
N LYS A 576 12.69 21.44 -25.24
CA LYS A 576 11.33 20.86 -25.19
C LYS A 576 11.21 19.76 -24.14
N GLY A 577 12.19 19.60 -23.25
CA GLY A 577 12.22 18.50 -22.30
C GLY A 577 12.60 17.15 -22.91
N ILE A 578 13.13 17.11 -24.14
CA ILE A 578 13.54 15.88 -24.83
C ILE A 578 15.05 15.74 -24.77
N PRO A 579 15.59 14.60 -24.29
CA PRO A 579 17.02 14.36 -24.25
C PRO A 579 17.58 14.22 -25.65
N VAL A 580 18.67 14.95 -25.91
CA VAL A 580 19.47 14.82 -27.13
C VAL A 580 20.93 14.69 -26.76
N THR A 581 21.66 13.92 -27.54
CA THR A 581 23.11 13.87 -27.41
C THR A 581 23.73 15.10 -28.05
N ALA A 582 24.55 15.82 -27.29
CA ALA A 582 25.36 16.92 -27.77
C ALA A 582 26.85 16.60 -27.61
N SER A 583 27.68 17.30 -28.35
CA SER A 583 29.14 17.22 -28.24
C SER A 583 29.72 18.55 -27.86
N VAL A 584 30.82 18.54 -27.10
CA VAL A 584 31.54 19.71 -26.65
C VAL A 584 33.03 19.44 -26.59
N THR A 585 33.82 20.43 -26.94
CA THR A 585 35.26 20.54 -26.57
C THR A 585 35.35 21.56 -25.46
N PHE A 586 36.19 21.33 -24.49
CA PHE A 586 36.35 22.22 -23.34
C PHE A 586 37.45 23.24 -23.55
N ASP A 587 37.33 24.39 -22.91
CA ASP A 587 38.33 25.43 -22.88
C ASP A 587 39.04 25.58 -21.52
N GLY A 588 38.62 24.75 -20.56
CA GLY A 588 39.20 24.67 -19.23
C GLY A 588 38.64 23.50 -18.42
N VAL A 589 39.11 23.41 -17.18
CA VAL A 589 38.66 22.40 -16.19
C VAL A 589 38.64 23.02 -14.80
N ASP A 590 37.67 22.66 -13.98
CA ASP A 590 37.62 23.09 -12.59
C ASP A 590 38.44 22.18 -11.65
N GLU A 591 38.42 22.50 -10.35
CA GLU A 591 39.16 21.76 -9.32
C GLU A 591 38.71 20.29 -9.17
N LEU A 592 37.46 19.97 -9.54
CA LEU A 592 36.91 18.62 -9.50
C LEU A 592 37.12 17.84 -10.80
N GLY A 593 37.70 18.44 -11.81
CA GLY A 593 37.92 17.84 -13.13
C GLY A 593 36.69 17.97 -14.05
N ASN A 594 35.75 18.86 -13.75
CA ASN A 594 34.62 19.12 -14.63
C ASN A 594 35.05 20.04 -15.78
N GLY A 595 34.62 19.72 -17.00
CA GLY A 595 34.94 20.50 -18.20
C GLY A 595 34.23 21.85 -18.23
N LEU A 596 35.00 22.90 -18.48
CA LEU A 596 34.49 24.26 -18.62
C LEU A 596 34.30 24.64 -20.07
N LYS A 597 33.21 25.38 -20.35
CA LYS A 597 32.93 26.02 -21.62
C LYS A 597 32.50 27.45 -21.38
N GLY A 598 33.27 28.41 -21.90
CA GLY A 598 33.05 29.83 -21.60
C GLY A 598 33.20 30.17 -20.10
N GLY A 599 33.98 29.39 -19.35
CA GLY A 599 34.21 29.56 -17.93
C GLY A 599 33.22 28.87 -17.02
N GLU A 600 32.16 28.26 -17.56
CA GLU A 600 31.11 27.56 -16.78
C GLU A 600 31.20 26.05 -16.96
N PRO A 601 30.99 25.25 -15.89
CA PRO A 601 30.92 23.80 -15.99
C PRO A 601 29.76 23.34 -16.85
N VAL A 602 29.98 22.37 -17.74
CA VAL A 602 28.94 21.84 -18.61
C VAL A 602 28.11 20.82 -17.84
N ALA A 603 26.84 21.17 -17.60
CA ALA A 603 25.90 20.35 -16.84
C ALA A 603 25.64 19.02 -17.55
N TYR A 604 25.62 17.97 -16.76
CA TYR A 604 25.15 16.66 -17.20
C TYR A 604 23.67 16.53 -16.91
N TYR A 605 22.88 16.34 -17.96
CA TYR A 605 21.44 16.16 -17.81
C TYR A 605 21.10 14.68 -17.96
N GLY A 606 20.44 14.15 -16.94
CA GLY A 606 19.79 12.87 -17.03
C GLY A 606 18.33 13.08 -17.41
N ALA A 607 17.81 12.27 -18.27
CA ALA A 607 16.39 12.12 -18.29
C ALA A 607 16.00 11.61 -16.91
N ARG A 608 14.93 12.11 -16.35
CA ARG A 608 14.29 11.48 -15.19
C ARG A 608 13.93 10.04 -15.50
N ASN A 609 13.90 9.73 -16.78
CA ASN A 609 13.94 8.44 -17.44
C ASN A 609 15.32 8.16 -17.97
N ASN A 610 15.74 6.92 -17.92
CA ASN A 610 16.79 6.47 -18.81
C ASN A 610 16.42 6.86 -20.26
N PRO A 611 17.22 7.72 -20.94
CA PRO A 611 16.92 8.09 -22.33
C PRO A 611 16.96 6.90 -23.30
N GLY A 612 17.58 5.78 -22.92
CA GLY A 612 17.56 4.54 -23.65
C GLY A 612 16.42 3.61 -23.26
N ALA A 613 15.81 3.87 -22.13
CA ALA A 613 14.54 3.34 -21.72
C ALA A 613 13.47 4.43 -21.88
N VAL A 614 13.40 5.10 -23.01
CA VAL A 614 12.08 5.39 -23.54
C VAL A 614 11.36 4.11 -23.24
N LEU A 615 10.39 4.15 -22.34
CA LEU A 615 9.58 3.00 -22.10
C LEU A 615 9.41 2.35 -23.46
N GLU A 616 10.31 1.44 -23.82
CA GLU A 616 9.96 0.41 -24.75
C GLU A 616 8.92 -0.32 -23.98
N VAL A 617 7.78 0.30 -24.05
CA VAL A 617 6.53 -0.29 -23.78
C VAL A 617 6.63 -1.55 -24.57
N GLY A 618 6.91 -2.64 -23.85
CA GLY A 618 7.09 -3.91 -24.52
C GLY A 618 5.90 -4.10 -25.44
N PRO A 619 5.96 -4.97 -26.43
CA PRO A 619 4.91 -5.15 -27.45
C PRO A 619 3.52 -5.43 -26.90
N TYR A 620 3.36 -5.36 -25.60
CA TYR A 620 2.13 -5.63 -24.84
C TYR A 620 1.37 -4.38 -24.37
N GLN A 621 1.92 -3.19 -24.54
CA GLN A 621 1.25 -1.98 -24.10
C GLN A 621 0.81 -1.20 -25.32
N ASP A 622 -0.39 -1.49 -25.80
CA ASP A 622 -1.04 -0.64 -26.81
C ASP A 622 -1.58 0.61 -26.14
N TYR A 623 -0.69 1.51 -25.76
CA TYR A 623 -1.02 2.80 -25.16
C TYR A 623 -1.69 3.76 -26.15
N ASN A 624 -1.83 3.38 -27.40
CA ASN A 624 -2.58 4.16 -28.38
C ASN A 624 -4.11 4.01 -28.22
N ASN A 625 -4.55 3.01 -27.43
CA ASN A 625 -5.97 2.88 -27.10
C ASN A 625 -6.28 3.65 -25.81
N PRO A 626 -6.98 4.78 -25.86
CA PRO A 626 -7.38 5.48 -24.66
C PRO A 626 -8.27 4.57 -23.80
N ARG A 627 -8.02 4.57 -22.49
CA ARG A 627 -8.94 3.94 -21.56
C ARG A 627 -10.29 4.64 -21.63
N THR A 628 -11.36 3.88 -21.45
CA THR A 628 -12.70 4.44 -21.32
C THR A 628 -13.15 4.30 -19.88
N TRP A 629 -13.81 5.33 -19.36
CA TRP A 629 -14.44 5.27 -18.04
C TRP A 629 -15.96 5.15 -18.20
N ASN A 630 -16.53 4.21 -17.45
CA ASN A 630 -17.95 4.19 -17.13
C ASN A 630 -18.12 3.92 -15.63
N ASP A 631 -19.24 4.32 -15.06
CA ASP A 631 -19.44 4.31 -13.60
C ASP A 631 -19.46 2.90 -13.01
N ASN A 632 -19.69 1.86 -13.81
CA ASN A 632 -19.62 0.47 -13.35
C ASN A 632 -18.19 -0.01 -13.10
N LEU A 633 -17.18 0.65 -13.69
CA LEU A 633 -15.77 0.34 -13.46
C LEU A 633 -15.29 0.68 -12.05
N ILE A 634 -16.12 1.33 -11.23
CA ILE A 634 -15.85 1.49 -9.80
C ILE A 634 -15.69 0.13 -9.10
N ALA A 635 -16.44 -0.87 -9.52
CA ALA A 635 -16.37 -2.21 -8.96
C ALA A 635 -15.68 -3.20 -9.91
N PHE A 636 -14.96 -4.15 -9.37
CA PHE A 636 -14.46 -5.30 -10.11
C PHE A 636 -15.56 -6.35 -10.30
N PRO A 637 -15.50 -7.16 -11.35
CA PRO A 637 -16.44 -8.26 -11.53
C PRO A 637 -16.28 -9.31 -10.43
N TYR A 638 -17.36 -10.01 -10.11
CA TYR A 638 -17.25 -11.22 -9.29
C TYR A 638 -16.47 -12.31 -10.05
N PRO A 639 -15.75 -13.20 -9.34
CA PRO A 639 -15.13 -14.36 -9.97
C PRO A 639 -16.19 -15.18 -10.71
N THR A 640 -15.91 -15.51 -11.97
CA THR A 640 -16.82 -16.30 -12.82
C THR A 640 -17.19 -17.63 -12.17
N SER A 641 -16.25 -18.26 -11.45
CA SER A 641 -16.49 -19.49 -10.70
C SER A 641 -17.56 -19.33 -9.61
N GLU A 642 -17.62 -18.18 -8.94
CA GLU A 642 -18.59 -17.94 -7.87
C GLU A 642 -19.99 -17.66 -8.44
N ILE A 643 -20.08 -16.92 -9.53
CA ILE A 643 -21.35 -16.75 -10.26
C ILE A 643 -21.90 -18.12 -10.70
N THR A 644 -21.04 -18.99 -11.23
CA THR A 644 -21.43 -20.34 -11.66
C THR A 644 -21.89 -21.21 -10.49
N LYS A 645 -21.17 -21.20 -9.37
CA LYS A 645 -21.55 -21.95 -8.16
C LYS A 645 -22.89 -21.48 -7.58
N ALA A 646 -23.16 -20.19 -7.64
CA ALA A 646 -24.40 -19.61 -7.15
C ALA A 646 -25.63 -19.93 -8.02
N GLY A 647 -25.43 -20.54 -9.20
CA GLY A 647 -26.55 -21.04 -10.03
C GLY A 647 -27.53 -19.95 -10.47
N GLY A 648 -27.07 -18.72 -10.67
CA GLY A 648 -27.90 -17.57 -11.06
C GLY A 648 -28.48 -16.77 -9.90
N LEU A 649 -28.13 -17.09 -8.66
CA LEU A 649 -28.55 -16.30 -7.49
C LEU A 649 -27.75 -15.02 -7.32
N TYR A 650 -26.51 -14.97 -7.86
CA TYR A 650 -25.69 -13.78 -7.85
C TYR A 650 -25.78 -13.04 -9.19
N GLN A 651 -25.93 -11.73 -9.09
CA GLN A 651 -25.82 -10.83 -10.23
C GLN A 651 -24.36 -10.42 -10.39
N GLN A 652 -23.88 -10.48 -11.64
CA GLN A 652 -22.55 -9.97 -11.98
C GLN A 652 -22.57 -8.42 -12.00
N VAL A 653 -21.43 -7.82 -11.64
CA VAL A 653 -21.22 -6.39 -11.83
C VAL A 653 -21.37 -6.06 -13.32
N PRO A 654 -22.22 -5.12 -13.71
CA PRO A 654 -22.33 -4.69 -15.10
C PRO A 654 -21.00 -4.15 -15.63
N ARG A 655 -20.73 -4.30 -16.93
CA ARG A 655 -19.51 -3.79 -17.59
C ARG A 655 -19.83 -2.91 -18.78
#